data_94e90179f3f90514daaf425811a8d079
#
_entry.id   94e90179f3f90514daaf425811a8d079
#
_cell.length_a   1.000
_cell.length_b   1.000
_cell.length_c   1.000
_cell.angle_alpha   90.00
_cell.angle_beta   90.00
_cell.angle_gamma   90.00
#
_symmetry.space_group_name_H-M   'P 1'
#
loop_
_entity.id
_entity.type
_entity.pdbx_description
1 polymer ?
#
loop_
_entity_poly.entity_id
_entity_poly.type
_entity_poly.pdbx_seq_one_letter_code
_entity_poly.pdbx_strand_id
1 'polypeptide(L)'
;KKFLVLLFIICLFAQTFAQVNGIIRGNVKDVNTQQILEGVEIILTASTDSEIEYVVITDENGDFSIQIPVGNYNLETIYLGYSNFYQYNINLGAGNAQLIQIELEEESIQLTEAVISTTRSVKATDMTTPLATQRLSAEEIKINPGGNFDVSKVIQALPGVAGGTTPNRNDIIVRGGGPSENVYYLDGIEIPVLNHFQTQGASGGATGILNVSFIQDTQLTSSAFDSKYGNALASTLVINQRNGNPDKLSGNIRLSGSEFAAMLEGPLAKNTTFMASARRSYLQFLFEILDLPIRPDYYDFQYKINHKIDNKTELNFIGIGAIDNFKLETPKNSDANNEYTTRANPLINQWNYTVGASLKRLINDGYFTIALSRNMFYNGADRYENNATKEGDKLYELDSHEIENKLRIDFNRFKNGWKYSYGIDAQYVKYDAEVFNTVQREITDSLGNIAIPTQTFKSKTAIDFYKIGAYGHVSKYFLDGKFLISAGARTDINAFTNDVNNPLKAFSPRISFAYNFNPEWNVSASVGSYYKIPSYTMLGFVDEEGNLKNKDLKYINAIHYTVGAQFVPKRDLRFTLEAFYKTYNNYPVSLESGISYANIGTDFSAVGSENYSSIGKGRVYGIEAYVQQQLIRSLFYVASATIYKSEFSGLDGKYKPSTWDYNFVF
;
A
#
# COMPACT_ATOMS: atom_id res chain seq x y z
N LYS A 1 -42.24 42.44 -29.34
CA LYS A 1 -41.20 41.54 -29.89
C LYS A 1 -39.83 42.24 -29.91
N LYS A 2 -39.67 43.47 -30.37
CA LYS A 2 -38.36 44.19 -30.39
C LYS A 2 -37.82 44.46 -28.98
N PHE A 3 -38.70 44.73 -28.00
CA PHE A 3 -38.31 44.92 -26.60
C PHE A 3 -37.81 43.66 -25.91
N LEU A 4 -38.41 42.48 -26.21
CA LEU A 4 -37.98 41.18 -25.73
C LEU A 4 -36.62 40.74 -26.30
N VAL A 5 -36.36 41.07 -27.56
CA VAL A 5 -35.06 40.81 -28.20
C VAL A 5 -33.96 41.70 -27.60
N LEU A 6 -34.29 42.97 -27.30
CA LEU A 6 -33.36 43.90 -26.65
C LEU A 6 -33.05 43.44 -25.19
N LEU A 7 -34.06 43.00 -24.45
CA LEU A 7 -33.88 42.42 -23.11
C LEU A 7 -33.04 41.12 -23.12
N PHE A 8 -33.23 40.28 -24.11
CA PHE A 8 -32.45 39.05 -24.31
C PHE A 8 -30.98 39.37 -24.69
N ILE A 9 -30.77 40.40 -25.52
CA ILE A 9 -29.42 40.87 -25.87
C ILE A 9 -28.73 41.53 -24.64
N ILE A 10 -29.44 42.29 -23.82
CA ILE A 10 -28.89 42.85 -22.57
C ILE A 10 -28.57 41.75 -21.55
N CYS A 11 -29.35 40.72 -21.44
CA CYS A 11 -29.05 39.53 -20.61
C CYS A 11 -27.84 38.75 -21.13
N LEU A 12 -27.57 38.72 -22.44
CA LEU A 12 -26.38 38.09 -23.02
C LEU A 12 -25.09 38.88 -22.78
N PHE A 13 -25.19 40.20 -22.59
CA PHE A 13 -24.02 41.06 -22.26
C PHE A 13 -23.77 41.23 -20.78
N ALA A 14 -24.68 40.82 -19.89
CA ALA A 14 -24.48 40.76 -18.45
C ALA A 14 -23.75 39.49 -18.01
N GLN A 15 -22.76 39.05 -18.75
CA GLN A 15 -21.76 38.13 -18.22
C GLN A 15 -20.85 38.94 -17.28
N THR A 16 -21.31 39.17 -16.07
CA THR A 16 -20.40 39.50 -14.99
C THR A 16 -19.48 38.30 -14.85
N PHE A 17 -18.21 38.46 -15.22
CA PHE A 17 -17.17 37.52 -14.80
C PHE A 17 -17.08 37.60 -13.27
N ALA A 18 -18.00 36.94 -12.58
CA ALA A 18 -17.85 36.71 -11.16
C ALA A 18 -16.63 35.80 -11.04
N GLN A 19 -15.51 36.33 -10.59
CA GLN A 19 -14.32 35.54 -10.29
C GLN A 19 -14.71 34.52 -9.23
N VAL A 20 -14.78 33.25 -9.63
CA VAL A 20 -15.16 32.16 -8.75
C VAL A 20 -13.95 31.84 -7.89
N ASN A 21 -14.08 31.97 -6.57
CA ASN A 21 -13.02 31.69 -5.62
C ASN A 21 -13.19 30.27 -5.05
N GLY A 22 -12.08 29.61 -4.79
CA GLY A 22 -11.95 28.43 -3.98
C GLY A 22 -11.26 28.72 -2.65
N ILE A 23 -11.19 27.74 -1.77
CA ILE A 23 -10.52 27.88 -0.47
C ILE A 23 -9.43 26.81 -0.39
N ILE A 24 -8.22 27.23 -0.03
CA ILE A 24 -7.14 26.33 0.39
C ILE A 24 -6.99 26.46 1.90
N ARG A 25 -6.95 25.34 2.58
CA ARG A 25 -6.76 25.24 4.03
C ARG A 25 -5.73 24.18 4.37
N GLY A 26 -5.10 24.32 5.51
CA GLY A 26 -4.19 23.31 5.97
C GLY A 26 -3.70 23.54 7.38
N ASN A 27 -2.82 22.65 7.78
CA ASN A 27 -2.13 22.68 9.06
C ASN A 27 -0.65 22.40 8.82
N VAL A 28 0.20 23.09 9.56
CA VAL A 28 1.66 22.94 9.48
C VAL A 28 2.22 22.39 10.78
N LYS A 29 3.03 21.33 10.70
CA LYS A 29 3.64 20.64 11.84
C LYS A 29 5.11 20.33 11.58
N ASP A 30 5.87 20.15 12.65
CA ASP A 30 7.20 19.55 12.59
C ASP A 30 7.10 18.04 12.29
N VAL A 31 7.88 17.55 11.33
CA VAL A 31 7.81 16.15 10.87
C VAL A 31 8.23 15.15 11.93
N ASN A 32 9.15 15.51 12.83
CA ASN A 32 9.73 14.62 13.82
C ASN A 32 8.96 14.61 15.16
N THR A 33 8.57 15.79 15.62
CA THR A 33 7.88 15.97 16.91
C THR A 33 6.36 16.01 16.76
N GLN A 34 5.87 16.30 15.53
CA GLN A 34 4.45 16.53 15.19
C GLN A 34 3.83 17.72 15.93
N GLN A 35 4.65 18.58 16.53
CA GLN A 35 4.19 19.82 17.14
C GLN A 35 3.74 20.80 16.06
N ILE A 36 2.72 21.58 16.37
CA ILE A 36 2.21 22.63 15.50
C ILE A 36 3.23 23.74 15.34
N LEU A 37 3.28 24.35 14.15
CA LEU A 37 4.17 25.46 13.82
C LEU A 37 3.34 26.72 13.52
N GLU A 38 3.39 27.68 14.45
CA GLU A 38 2.79 29.01 14.31
C GLU A 38 3.72 29.92 13.54
N GLY A 39 3.17 30.84 12.74
CA GLY A 39 3.93 31.87 12.04
C GLY A 39 4.63 31.39 10.77
N VAL A 40 4.29 30.21 10.25
CA VAL A 40 4.81 29.73 8.97
C VAL A 40 4.19 30.52 7.83
N GLU A 41 4.99 31.12 6.98
CA GLU A 41 4.56 31.79 5.76
C GLU A 41 4.29 30.75 4.66
N ILE A 42 3.13 30.85 4.03
CA ILE A 42 2.68 29.98 2.94
C ILE A 42 2.42 30.83 1.73
N ILE A 43 3.15 30.59 0.65
CA ILE A 43 3.10 31.31 -0.61
C ILE A 43 2.45 30.39 -1.65
N LEU A 44 1.40 30.89 -2.29
CA LEU A 44 0.68 30.20 -3.35
C LEU A 44 0.89 30.97 -4.65
N THR A 45 1.64 30.41 -5.58
CA THR A 45 1.95 31.01 -6.89
C THR A 45 1.08 30.37 -7.96
N ALA A 46 0.41 31.16 -8.78
CA ALA A 46 -0.41 30.65 -9.87
C ALA A 46 0.46 29.92 -10.92
N SER A 47 0.06 28.73 -11.33
CA SER A 47 0.84 27.93 -12.30
C SER A 47 0.86 28.55 -13.72
N THR A 48 -0.11 29.42 -14.02
CA THR A 48 -0.23 30.12 -15.32
C THR A 48 0.57 31.39 -15.37
N ASP A 49 0.81 32.05 -14.21
CA ASP A 49 1.52 33.31 -14.10
C ASP A 49 2.26 33.38 -12.77
N SER A 50 3.58 33.31 -12.82
CA SER A 50 4.44 33.33 -11.65
C SER A 50 4.53 34.68 -10.93
N GLU A 51 3.97 35.74 -11.48
CA GLU A 51 3.89 37.03 -10.82
C GLU A 51 2.65 37.16 -9.91
N ILE A 52 1.69 36.20 -10.04
CA ILE A 52 0.50 36.19 -9.19
C ILE A 52 0.78 35.30 -7.98
N GLU A 53 0.97 35.96 -6.84
CA GLU A 53 1.24 35.28 -5.55
C GLU A 53 0.19 35.67 -4.51
N TYR A 54 -0.17 34.71 -3.69
CA TYR A 54 -1.04 34.84 -2.53
C TYR A 54 -0.31 34.33 -1.30
N VAL A 55 -0.32 35.09 -0.21
CA VAL A 55 0.42 34.74 1.00
C VAL A 55 -0.54 34.62 2.18
N VAL A 56 -0.33 33.65 3.02
CA VAL A 56 -1.03 33.45 4.30
C VAL A 56 -0.06 32.91 5.35
N ILE A 57 -0.31 33.22 6.62
CA ILE A 57 0.53 32.81 7.74
C ILE A 57 -0.29 31.87 8.65
N THR A 58 0.36 30.84 9.23
CA THR A 58 -0.29 29.93 10.17
C THR A 58 -0.59 30.60 11.53
N ASP A 59 -1.74 30.27 12.10
CA ASP A 59 -2.19 30.73 13.41
C ASP A 59 -1.56 29.95 14.58
N GLU A 60 -1.97 30.24 15.82
CA GLU A 60 -1.53 29.57 17.06
C GLU A 60 -1.80 28.05 17.12
N ASN A 61 -2.67 27.54 16.27
CA ASN A 61 -2.97 26.12 16.09
C ASN A 61 -2.21 25.50 14.91
N GLY A 62 -1.34 26.28 14.24
CA GLY A 62 -0.66 25.88 13.02
C GLY A 62 -1.58 25.79 11.81
N ASP A 63 -2.81 26.29 11.91
CA ASP A 63 -3.81 26.25 10.84
C ASP A 63 -3.70 27.49 9.94
N PHE A 64 -3.95 27.32 8.64
CA PHE A 64 -4.06 28.40 7.67
C PHE A 64 -5.29 28.22 6.80
N SER A 65 -5.83 29.34 6.30
CA SER A 65 -6.95 29.36 5.36
C SER A 65 -6.87 30.58 4.48
N ILE A 66 -6.95 30.37 3.16
CA ILE A 66 -6.94 31.46 2.17
C ILE A 66 -7.99 31.20 1.09
N GLN A 67 -8.68 32.27 0.69
CA GLN A 67 -9.65 32.26 -0.40
C GLN A 67 -9.06 32.97 -1.61
N ILE A 68 -8.86 32.25 -2.71
CA ILE A 68 -8.23 32.72 -3.93
C ILE A 68 -9.01 32.25 -5.17
N PRO A 69 -8.80 32.81 -6.36
CA PRO A 69 -9.46 32.37 -7.58
C PRO A 69 -9.26 30.89 -7.85
N VAL A 70 -10.24 30.25 -8.48
CA VAL A 70 -10.07 28.84 -8.93
C VAL A 70 -8.96 28.76 -9.97
N GLY A 71 -8.15 27.71 -9.90
CA GLY A 71 -7.00 27.52 -10.79
C GLY A 71 -6.01 26.49 -10.27
N ASN A 72 -4.87 26.41 -10.92
CA ASN A 72 -3.76 25.57 -10.49
C ASN A 72 -2.68 26.43 -9.81
N TYR A 73 -2.24 25.99 -8.65
CA TYR A 73 -1.28 26.70 -7.81
C TYR A 73 -0.11 25.81 -7.42
N ASN A 74 1.05 26.43 -7.20
CA ASN A 74 2.17 25.82 -6.51
C ASN A 74 2.27 26.46 -5.12
N LEU A 75 2.55 25.67 -4.12
CA LEU A 75 2.70 26.07 -2.72
C LEU A 75 4.16 25.98 -2.31
N GLU A 76 4.66 27.02 -1.67
CA GLU A 76 5.94 27.07 -0.97
C GLU A 76 5.71 27.50 0.47
N THR A 77 6.48 26.95 1.41
CA THR A 77 6.50 27.42 2.81
C THR A 77 7.85 28.01 3.15
N ILE A 78 7.83 29.06 3.97
CA ILE A 78 9.05 29.68 4.52
C ILE A 78 8.89 29.78 6.04
N TYR A 79 9.84 29.18 6.77
CA TYR A 79 9.90 29.26 8.23
C TYR A 79 11.32 29.18 8.74
N LEU A 80 11.70 30.11 9.64
CA LEU A 80 13.08 30.18 10.13
C LEU A 80 13.50 28.91 10.89
N GLY A 81 14.63 28.33 10.51
CA GLY A 81 15.14 27.08 11.10
C GLY A 81 14.54 25.82 10.53
N TYR A 82 13.67 25.93 9.54
CA TYR A 82 13.07 24.80 8.83
C TYR A 82 13.34 24.86 7.34
N SER A 83 13.39 23.69 6.77
CA SER A 83 13.52 23.53 5.33
C SER A 83 12.22 23.87 4.61
N ASN A 84 12.28 24.62 3.49
CA ASN A 84 11.09 24.96 2.71
C ASN A 84 10.40 23.70 2.17
N PHE A 85 9.10 23.63 2.31
CA PHE A 85 8.27 22.60 1.69
C PHE A 85 7.68 23.13 0.38
N TYR A 86 7.56 22.25 -0.63
CA TYR A 86 6.98 22.59 -1.92
C TYR A 86 5.92 21.55 -2.31
N GLN A 87 4.76 22.02 -2.77
CA GLN A 87 3.74 21.18 -3.38
C GLN A 87 3.30 21.80 -4.70
N TYR A 88 3.42 21.04 -5.77
CA TYR A 88 3.09 21.49 -7.12
C TYR A 88 1.70 21.05 -7.54
N ASN A 89 1.12 21.83 -8.48
CA ASN A 89 -0.11 21.48 -9.20
C ASN A 89 -1.32 21.24 -8.29
N ILE A 90 -1.51 22.11 -7.31
CA ILE A 90 -2.72 22.12 -6.48
C ILE A 90 -3.87 22.61 -7.34
N ASN A 91 -4.81 21.75 -7.70
CA ASN A 91 -6.00 22.10 -8.46
C ASN A 91 -7.08 22.61 -7.52
N LEU A 92 -7.31 23.92 -7.53
CA LEU A 92 -8.33 24.56 -6.72
C LEU A 92 -9.62 24.74 -7.52
N GLY A 93 -10.63 23.97 -7.15
CA GLY A 93 -11.99 24.08 -7.70
C GLY A 93 -12.90 24.98 -6.87
N ALA A 94 -14.04 25.35 -7.45
CA ALA A 94 -15.10 26.03 -6.70
C ALA A 94 -15.82 25.04 -5.77
N GLY A 95 -16.20 25.47 -4.60
CA GLY A 95 -17.14 24.75 -3.75
C GLY A 95 -16.54 24.10 -2.51
N ASN A 96 -15.62 23.15 -2.63
CA ASN A 96 -15.00 22.49 -1.49
C ASN A 96 -13.61 23.07 -1.20
N ALA A 97 -13.25 23.17 0.08
CA ALA A 97 -11.90 23.56 0.45
C ALA A 97 -10.91 22.45 0.05
N GLN A 98 -9.79 22.83 -0.57
CA GLN A 98 -8.64 21.96 -0.76
C GLN A 98 -7.88 21.87 0.56
N LEU A 99 -7.83 20.68 1.16
CA LEU A 99 -7.19 20.46 2.45
C LEU A 99 -5.75 19.97 2.24
N ILE A 100 -4.77 20.67 2.83
CA ILE A 100 -3.34 20.39 2.71
C ILE A 100 -2.75 20.25 4.11
N GLN A 101 -2.05 19.14 4.38
CA GLN A 101 -1.26 18.97 5.61
C GLN A 101 0.21 19.08 5.24
N ILE A 102 0.94 19.91 5.96
CA ILE A 102 2.33 20.22 5.70
C ILE A 102 3.18 19.78 6.89
N GLU A 103 4.21 18.99 6.61
CA GLU A 103 5.20 18.58 7.60
C GLU A 103 6.55 19.19 7.22
N LEU A 104 7.08 20.06 8.09
CA LEU A 104 8.37 20.71 7.90
C LEU A 104 9.47 19.97 8.65
N GLU A 105 10.64 19.84 8.04
CA GLU A 105 11.83 19.25 8.63
C GLU A 105 12.74 20.38 9.16
N GLU A 106 13.13 20.28 10.45
CA GLU A 106 14.06 21.24 11.05
C GLU A 106 15.41 21.19 10.33
N GLU A 107 15.96 22.35 10.01
CA GLU A 107 17.23 22.48 9.29
C GLU A 107 18.39 22.18 10.23
N SER A 108 19.16 21.13 9.97
CA SER A 108 20.24 20.66 10.86
C SER A 108 21.54 21.44 10.75
N ILE A 109 21.57 22.57 10.00
CA ILE A 109 22.78 23.36 9.72
C ILE A 109 22.75 24.65 10.54
N GLN A 110 23.73 24.82 11.42
CA GLN A 110 24.04 26.14 11.97
C GLN A 110 24.49 27.09 10.85
N LEU A 111 23.72 28.13 10.61
CA LEU A 111 23.97 29.17 9.63
C LEU A 111 25.29 29.90 9.87
N THR A 112 26.35 29.49 9.21
CA THR A 112 27.49 30.34 8.89
C THR A 112 27.37 30.70 7.41
N GLU A 113 26.85 31.90 7.13
CA GLU A 113 26.50 32.47 5.82
C GLU A 113 25.22 31.90 5.20
N ALA A 114 24.32 32.78 4.76
CA ALA A 114 23.02 32.49 4.17
C ALA A 114 23.14 31.68 2.86
N VAL A 115 23.39 30.39 2.98
CA VAL A 115 23.13 29.44 1.90
C VAL A 115 21.63 29.13 1.99
N ILE A 116 20.87 29.64 1.06
CA ILE A 116 19.46 29.26 0.86
C ILE A 116 19.46 27.75 0.58
N SER A 117 19.33 26.97 1.63
CA SER A 117 19.17 25.52 1.55
C SER A 117 17.76 25.26 1.00
N THR A 118 17.68 25.13 -0.32
CA THR A 118 16.43 24.79 -0.98
C THR A 118 16.10 23.34 -0.73
N THR A 119 15.25 23.06 0.25
CA THR A 119 14.68 21.74 0.42
C THR A 119 13.83 21.41 -0.80
N ARG A 120 14.07 20.26 -1.36
CA ARG A 120 13.59 19.93 -2.70
C ARG A 120 12.31 19.11 -2.58
N SER A 121 11.27 19.56 -3.25
CA SER A 121 9.93 18.95 -3.24
C SER A 121 9.91 17.48 -3.67
N VAL A 122 10.91 17.04 -4.42
CA VAL A 122 11.05 15.66 -4.91
C VAL A 122 11.78 14.73 -3.93
N LYS A 123 12.18 15.21 -2.73
CA LYS A 123 12.82 14.36 -1.72
C LYS A 123 11.76 13.45 -1.07
N ALA A 124 11.87 12.15 -1.27
CA ALA A 124 10.96 11.15 -0.72
C ALA A 124 11.48 10.48 0.57
N THR A 125 12.76 10.67 0.90
CA THR A 125 13.46 10.00 2.00
C THR A 125 13.47 10.84 3.27
N ASP A 126 13.47 10.17 4.41
CA ASP A 126 13.62 10.79 5.73
C ASP A 126 14.86 10.25 6.48
N MET A 127 15.08 10.74 7.73
CA MET A 127 16.20 10.28 8.56
C MET A 127 16.15 8.77 8.86
N THR A 128 15.00 8.14 8.82
CA THR A 128 14.84 6.71 9.16
C THR A 128 15.06 5.83 7.93
N THR A 129 14.61 6.29 6.76
CA THR A 129 14.66 5.57 5.49
C THR A 129 15.32 6.41 4.40
N PRO A 130 16.66 6.51 4.39
CA PRO A 130 17.38 7.46 3.54
C PRO A 130 17.50 7.06 2.06
N LEU A 131 16.98 5.89 1.66
CA LEU A 131 17.01 5.40 0.28
C LEU A 131 15.82 4.48 -0.01
N ALA A 132 15.66 4.10 -1.28
CA ALA A 132 14.66 3.12 -1.75
C ALA A 132 13.22 3.49 -1.38
N THR A 133 12.92 4.78 -1.24
CA THR A 133 11.60 5.29 -0.88
C THR A 133 11.04 6.17 -1.99
N GLN A 134 9.79 5.92 -2.34
CA GLN A 134 9.01 6.73 -3.28
C GLN A 134 7.76 7.25 -2.58
N ARG A 135 7.49 8.54 -2.74
CA ARG A 135 6.28 9.20 -2.19
C ARG A 135 5.43 9.70 -3.34
N LEU A 136 4.14 9.49 -3.26
CA LEU A 136 3.14 9.99 -4.20
C LEU A 136 2.11 10.81 -3.43
N SER A 137 1.85 12.01 -3.89
CA SER A 137 0.75 12.85 -3.41
C SER A 137 -0.60 12.38 -3.98
N ALA A 138 -1.69 12.82 -3.38
CA ALA A 138 -3.03 12.55 -3.90
C ALA A 138 -3.22 13.06 -5.33
N GLU A 139 -2.61 14.20 -5.67
CA GLU A 139 -2.68 14.79 -7.00
C GLU A 139 -1.94 13.92 -8.03
N GLU A 140 -0.73 13.45 -7.73
CA GLU A 140 0.02 12.54 -8.61
C GLU A 140 -0.73 11.24 -8.87
N ILE A 141 -1.42 10.70 -7.85
CA ILE A 141 -2.26 9.50 -8.00
C ILE A 141 -3.46 9.77 -8.92
N LYS A 142 -4.14 10.92 -8.76
CA LYS A 142 -5.32 11.29 -9.55
C LYS A 142 -5.01 11.57 -11.02
N ILE A 143 -3.87 12.23 -11.30
CA ILE A 143 -3.49 12.62 -12.68
C ILE A 143 -2.77 11.50 -13.44
N ASN A 144 -2.40 10.39 -12.79
CA ASN A 144 -1.72 9.28 -13.43
C ASN A 144 -2.61 8.65 -14.51
N PRO A 145 -2.22 8.68 -15.81
CA PRO A 145 -3.10 8.25 -16.90
C PRO A 145 -3.45 6.76 -16.87
N GLY A 146 -2.57 5.92 -16.32
CA GLY A 146 -2.77 4.48 -16.19
C GLY A 146 -3.46 4.06 -14.90
N GLY A 147 -3.60 4.98 -13.94
CA GLY A 147 -4.03 4.66 -12.57
C GLY A 147 -5.52 4.34 -12.43
N ASN A 148 -6.36 4.93 -13.28
CA ASN A 148 -7.83 4.75 -13.24
C ASN A 148 -8.41 4.82 -11.80
N PHE A 149 -7.95 5.75 -10.99
CA PHE A 149 -8.28 5.90 -9.56
C PHE A 149 -7.95 4.67 -8.68
N ASP A 150 -7.04 3.82 -9.11
CA ASP A 150 -6.55 2.66 -8.37
C ASP A 150 -5.10 2.87 -7.93
N VAL A 151 -4.88 2.96 -6.62
CA VAL A 151 -3.55 3.19 -6.01
C VAL A 151 -2.55 2.10 -6.41
N SER A 152 -2.99 0.84 -6.46
CA SER A 152 -2.12 -0.28 -6.82
C SER A 152 -1.59 -0.15 -8.26
N LYS A 153 -2.41 0.36 -9.18
CA LYS A 153 -1.99 0.64 -10.57
C LYS A 153 -0.96 1.77 -10.65
N VAL A 154 -1.16 2.83 -9.86
CA VAL A 154 -0.20 3.94 -9.82
C VAL A 154 1.14 3.50 -9.24
N ILE A 155 1.12 2.67 -8.19
CA ILE A 155 2.32 2.12 -7.57
C ILE A 155 3.11 1.23 -8.53
N GLN A 156 2.45 0.51 -9.45
CA GLN A 156 3.11 -0.30 -10.48
C GLN A 156 3.95 0.53 -11.47
N ALA A 157 3.75 1.85 -11.54
CA ALA A 157 4.60 2.74 -12.34
C ALA A 157 5.87 3.21 -11.60
N LEU A 158 6.05 2.84 -10.32
CA LEU A 158 7.23 3.21 -9.54
C LEU A 158 8.42 2.29 -9.85
N PRO A 159 9.68 2.77 -9.64
CA PRO A 159 10.86 1.98 -9.90
C PRO A 159 10.87 0.68 -9.07
N GLY A 160 11.30 -0.40 -9.68
CA GLY A 160 11.38 -1.71 -9.05
C GLY A 160 10.04 -2.41 -8.85
N VAL A 161 8.92 -1.83 -9.30
CA VAL A 161 7.58 -2.40 -9.12
C VAL A 161 7.05 -2.94 -10.43
N ALA A 162 6.67 -4.21 -10.44
CA ALA A 162 5.97 -4.86 -11.54
C ALA A 162 4.52 -5.17 -11.17
N GLY A 163 3.66 -5.23 -12.18
CA GLY A 163 2.30 -5.77 -12.05
C GLY A 163 2.27 -7.29 -12.09
N GLY A 164 1.12 -7.88 -11.91
CA GLY A 164 0.92 -9.34 -12.02
C GLY A 164 1.19 -9.90 -13.41
N THR A 165 1.45 -11.20 -13.49
CA THR A 165 1.71 -11.94 -14.74
C THR A 165 0.53 -11.97 -15.70
N THR A 166 -0.68 -11.76 -15.18
CA THR A 166 -1.92 -11.75 -15.98
C THR A 166 -2.50 -10.35 -16.05
N PRO A 167 -3.04 -9.92 -17.21
CA PRO A 167 -3.60 -8.58 -17.39
C PRO A 167 -4.71 -8.19 -16.41
N ASN A 168 -5.39 -9.20 -15.82
CA ASN A 168 -6.55 -9.01 -14.94
C ASN A 168 -6.17 -8.99 -13.46
N ARG A 169 -4.87 -8.93 -13.12
CA ARG A 169 -4.39 -8.88 -11.73
C ARG A 169 -3.67 -7.57 -11.45
N ASN A 170 -3.83 -7.15 -10.22
CA ASN A 170 -3.29 -5.91 -9.67
C ASN A 170 -2.21 -6.18 -8.61
N ASP A 171 -1.44 -7.23 -8.82
CA ASP A 171 -0.37 -7.62 -7.92
C ASP A 171 0.71 -6.54 -7.85
N ILE A 172 1.29 -6.35 -6.67
CA ILE A 172 2.41 -5.45 -6.44
C ILE A 172 3.64 -6.33 -6.19
N ILE A 173 4.52 -6.42 -7.18
CA ILE A 173 5.75 -7.20 -7.16
C ILE A 173 6.92 -6.25 -7.06
N VAL A 174 7.63 -6.24 -5.93
CA VAL A 174 8.66 -5.25 -5.66
C VAL A 174 10.05 -5.88 -5.69
N ARG A 175 10.87 -5.44 -6.65
CA ARG A 175 12.23 -5.96 -6.82
C ARG A 175 12.26 -7.49 -6.81
N GLY A 176 11.39 -8.11 -7.60
CA GLY A 176 11.29 -9.56 -7.73
C GLY A 176 10.80 -10.33 -6.49
N GLY A 177 10.33 -9.64 -5.46
CA GLY A 177 9.62 -10.25 -4.32
C GLY A 177 8.15 -10.41 -4.60
N GLY A 178 7.54 -11.51 -4.17
CA GLY A 178 6.14 -11.83 -4.44
C GLY A 178 5.14 -10.89 -3.75
N PRO A 179 3.86 -10.87 -4.21
CA PRO A 179 2.83 -9.99 -3.66
C PRO A 179 2.62 -10.16 -2.15
N SER A 180 2.72 -11.40 -1.65
CA SER A 180 2.59 -11.70 -0.22
C SER A 180 3.74 -11.16 0.65
N GLU A 181 4.84 -10.73 0.05
CA GLU A 181 6.02 -10.22 0.75
C GLU A 181 5.92 -8.73 1.11
N ASN A 182 4.86 -8.06 0.67
CA ASN A 182 4.57 -6.67 1.00
C ASN A 182 3.68 -6.56 2.24
N VAL A 183 3.77 -5.44 2.95
CA VAL A 183 2.82 -5.07 4.01
C VAL A 183 2.27 -3.68 3.77
N TYR A 184 1.01 -3.48 4.11
CA TYR A 184 0.26 -2.26 3.84
C TYR A 184 -0.25 -1.64 5.14
N TYR A 185 -0.08 -0.33 5.29
CA TYR A 185 -0.55 0.42 6.45
C TYR A 185 -1.43 1.58 6.01
N LEU A 186 -2.59 1.72 6.66
CA LEU A 186 -3.53 2.82 6.49
C LEU A 186 -3.61 3.59 7.82
N ASP A 187 -3.15 4.84 7.86
CA ASP A 187 -3.05 5.67 9.08
C ASP A 187 -2.38 4.92 10.26
N GLY A 188 -1.33 4.14 9.98
CA GLY A 188 -0.60 3.36 10.98
C GLY A 188 -1.22 2.02 11.37
N ILE A 189 -2.39 1.67 10.84
CA ILE A 189 -3.07 0.38 11.02
C ILE A 189 -2.75 -0.53 9.84
N GLU A 190 -2.26 -1.72 10.10
CA GLU A 190 -1.97 -2.72 9.08
C GLU A 190 -3.26 -3.26 8.45
N ILE A 191 -3.35 -3.18 7.12
CA ILE A 191 -4.44 -3.73 6.32
C ILE A 191 -3.92 -4.89 5.48
N PRO A 192 -4.34 -6.14 5.72
CA PRO A 192 -3.81 -7.30 4.99
C PRO A 192 -4.33 -7.40 3.55
N VAL A 193 -5.47 -6.77 3.26
CA VAL A 193 -6.13 -6.79 1.95
C VAL A 193 -6.09 -5.40 1.34
N LEU A 194 -5.55 -5.30 0.13
CA LEU A 194 -5.46 -4.05 -0.64
C LEU A 194 -6.35 -4.08 -1.90
N ASN A 195 -6.68 -5.26 -2.39
CA ASN A 195 -7.39 -5.47 -3.65
C ASN A 195 -8.60 -6.41 -3.47
N HIS A 196 -9.60 -6.23 -4.32
CA HIS A 196 -10.70 -7.17 -4.52
C HIS A 196 -10.21 -8.51 -5.09
N PHE A 197 -10.90 -9.61 -4.80
CA PHE A 197 -10.59 -10.96 -5.26
C PHE A 197 -9.17 -11.38 -4.89
N GLN A 198 -8.80 -11.18 -3.62
CA GLN A 198 -7.47 -11.51 -3.13
C GLN A 198 -7.23 -13.03 -3.18
N THR A 199 -6.05 -13.42 -3.67
CA THR A 199 -5.59 -14.81 -3.57
C THR A 199 -5.13 -15.09 -2.15
N GLN A 200 -5.85 -15.97 -1.44
CA GLN A 200 -5.50 -16.36 -0.08
C GLN A 200 -4.16 -17.11 -0.06
N GLY A 201 -3.30 -16.72 0.89
CA GLY A 201 -1.93 -17.21 1.02
C GLY A 201 -0.91 -16.45 0.18
N ALA A 202 -1.26 -15.90 -0.99
CA ALA A 202 -0.33 -15.20 -1.88
C ALA A 202 -0.53 -13.69 -1.96
N SER A 203 -1.66 -13.15 -1.49
CA SER A 203 -2.03 -11.74 -1.67
C SER A 203 -2.30 -11.36 -3.15
N GLY A 204 -2.33 -10.09 -3.49
CA GLY A 204 -2.68 -9.62 -4.84
C GLY A 204 -4.18 -9.42 -5.01
N GLY A 205 -4.69 -9.53 -6.24
CA GLY A 205 -6.13 -9.37 -6.55
C GLY A 205 -6.38 -8.63 -7.86
N ALA A 206 -7.64 -8.31 -8.18
CA ALA A 206 -8.01 -7.76 -9.49
C ALA A 206 -7.99 -6.23 -9.55
N THR A 207 -8.44 -5.53 -8.51
CA THR A 207 -8.54 -4.06 -8.46
C THR A 207 -8.50 -3.57 -7.01
N GLY A 208 -8.00 -2.34 -6.79
CA GLY A 208 -7.83 -1.77 -5.45
C GLY A 208 -9.15 -1.46 -4.74
N ILE A 209 -9.20 -1.69 -3.42
CA ILE A 209 -10.34 -1.36 -2.56
C ILE A 209 -10.29 0.07 -2.02
N LEU A 210 -9.14 0.75 -2.09
CA LEU A 210 -8.96 2.09 -1.54
C LEU A 210 -9.63 3.16 -2.40
N ASN A 211 -10.37 4.05 -1.75
CA ASN A 211 -10.88 5.25 -2.41
C ASN A 211 -9.81 6.36 -2.41
N VAL A 212 -9.33 6.74 -3.59
CA VAL A 212 -8.29 7.77 -3.79
C VAL A 212 -8.68 9.12 -3.17
N SER A 213 -9.98 9.43 -3.05
CA SER A 213 -10.44 10.69 -2.44
C SER A 213 -10.10 10.83 -0.95
N PHE A 214 -9.80 9.72 -0.27
CA PHE A 214 -9.35 9.72 1.13
C PHE A 214 -7.85 9.98 1.27
N ILE A 215 -7.08 9.72 0.22
CA ILE A 215 -5.63 9.71 0.30
C ILE A 215 -5.09 11.13 0.38
N GLN A 216 -4.17 11.35 1.30
CA GLN A 216 -3.31 12.51 1.37
C GLN A 216 -2.00 12.25 0.63
N ASP A 217 -1.33 11.17 0.98
CA ASP A 217 -0.10 10.69 0.34
C ASP A 217 0.08 9.19 0.54
N THR A 218 0.97 8.61 -0.27
CA THR A 218 1.43 7.23 -0.12
C THR A 218 2.94 7.18 -0.15
N GLN A 219 3.51 6.28 0.62
CA GLN A 219 4.95 6.05 0.67
C GLN A 219 5.25 4.57 0.48
N LEU A 220 5.89 4.22 -0.63
CA LEU A 220 6.43 2.89 -0.89
C LEU A 220 7.92 2.86 -0.53
N THR A 221 8.32 1.91 0.30
CA THR A 221 9.73 1.66 0.62
C THR A 221 10.09 0.23 0.24
N SER A 222 11.01 0.06 -0.72
CA SER A 222 11.37 -1.22 -1.34
C SER A 222 12.60 -1.89 -0.73
N SER A 223 13.31 -1.20 0.14
CA SER A 223 14.44 -1.71 0.96
C SER A 223 14.71 -0.73 2.10
N ALA A 224 15.51 -1.12 3.08
CA ALA A 224 15.89 -0.27 4.21
C ALA A 224 14.69 0.28 5.01
N PHE A 225 13.54 -0.41 4.99
CA PHE A 225 12.36 0.07 5.70
C PHE A 225 12.55 0.01 7.23
N ASP A 226 11.90 0.96 7.92
CA ASP A 226 11.99 1.18 9.36
C ASP A 226 11.74 -0.11 10.16
N SER A 227 12.44 -0.27 11.28
CA SER A 227 12.33 -1.41 12.19
C SER A 227 10.92 -1.57 12.79
N LYS A 228 10.13 -0.52 12.81
CA LYS A 228 8.72 -0.57 13.24
C LYS A 228 7.85 -1.49 12.36
N TYR A 229 8.27 -1.78 11.12
CA TYR A 229 7.55 -2.65 10.22
C TYR A 229 8.10 -4.07 10.27
N GLY A 230 7.26 -5.01 10.74
CA GLY A 230 7.52 -6.44 10.75
C GLY A 230 6.80 -7.17 9.62
N ASN A 231 7.07 -8.46 9.48
CA ASN A 231 6.38 -9.38 8.55
C ASN A 231 6.47 -8.99 7.06
N ALA A 232 7.43 -8.14 6.67
CA ALA A 232 7.69 -7.69 5.31
C ALA A 232 9.02 -8.23 4.80
N LEU A 233 9.06 -8.75 3.56
CA LEU A 233 10.28 -9.20 2.88
C LEU A 233 10.60 -8.41 1.62
N ALA A 234 9.59 -7.81 0.94
CA ALA A 234 9.79 -7.07 -0.30
C ALA A 234 9.64 -5.57 -0.13
N SER A 235 8.52 -5.10 0.45
CA SER A 235 8.26 -3.68 0.64
C SER A 235 7.31 -3.38 1.80
N THR A 236 7.29 -2.09 2.16
CA THR A 236 6.25 -1.49 2.99
C THR A 236 5.54 -0.37 2.23
N LEU A 237 4.22 -0.38 2.23
CA LEU A 237 3.38 0.68 1.67
C LEU A 237 2.61 1.35 2.80
N VAL A 238 2.90 2.61 3.03
CA VAL A 238 2.21 3.44 4.03
C VAL A 238 1.30 4.41 3.29
N ILE A 239 0.05 4.44 3.67
CA ILE A 239 -0.99 5.27 3.09
C ILE A 239 -1.54 6.16 4.19
N ASN A 240 -1.42 7.47 4.02
CA ASN A 240 -1.96 8.45 4.92
C ASN A 240 -3.27 9.00 4.34
N GLN A 241 -4.31 9.03 5.14
CA GLN A 241 -5.60 9.59 4.78
C GLN A 241 -5.69 11.05 5.26
N ARG A 242 -6.29 11.91 4.44
CA ARG A 242 -6.67 13.25 4.88
C ARG A 242 -7.79 13.21 5.91
N ASN A 243 -8.07 14.30 6.57
CA ASN A 243 -9.24 14.46 7.42
C ASN A 243 -10.43 15.00 6.61
N GLY A 244 -11.65 14.81 7.12
CA GLY A 244 -12.87 15.32 6.52
C GLY A 244 -12.97 16.85 6.61
N ASN A 245 -13.85 17.44 5.79
CA ASN A 245 -14.10 18.87 5.80
C ASN A 245 -14.61 19.34 7.17
N PRO A 246 -13.95 20.28 7.86
CA PRO A 246 -14.37 20.73 9.19
C PRO A 246 -15.52 21.73 9.17
N ASP A 247 -15.85 22.35 8.00
CA ASP A 247 -16.76 23.49 7.94
C ASP A 247 -18.18 23.12 7.55
N LYS A 248 -18.32 22.24 6.57
CA LYS A 248 -19.62 21.92 5.97
C LYS A 248 -19.69 20.49 5.48
N LEU A 249 -20.91 20.00 5.42
CA LEU A 249 -21.18 18.74 4.73
C LEU A 249 -20.89 18.91 3.23
N SER A 250 -20.10 18.02 2.68
CA SER A 250 -19.73 18.00 1.26
C SER A 250 -19.56 16.56 0.79
N GLY A 251 -19.50 16.35 -0.51
CA GLY A 251 -19.30 15.02 -1.07
C GLY A 251 -19.09 15.05 -2.56
N ASN A 252 -18.79 13.90 -3.10
CA ASN A 252 -18.69 13.70 -4.54
C ASN A 252 -19.37 12.39 -4.95
N ILE A 253 -19.81 12.37 -6.19
CA ILE A 253 -20.33 11.18 -6.86
C ILE A 253 -19.48 10.98 -8.11
N ARG A 254 -19.00 9.77 -8.30
CA ARG A 254 -18.25 9.36 -9.49
C ARG A 254 -18.99 8.25 -10.20
N LEU A 255 -19.24 8.44 -11.48
CA LEU A 255 -19.74 7.43 -12.38
C LEU A 255 -18.66 7.18 -13.45
N SER A 256 -18.16 5.96 -13.54
CA SER A 256 -17.15 5.53 -14.52
C SER A 256 -17.68 4.40 -15.42
N GLY A 257 -16.89 3.94 -16.38
CA GLY A 257 -17.23 2.80 -17.23
C GLY A 257 -17.41 1.47 -16.52
N SER A 258 -16.91 1.35 -15.28
CA SER A 258 -16.87 0.09 -14.52
C SER A 258 -17.54 0.14 -13.16
N GLU A 259 -17.75 1.35 -12.59
CA GLU A 259 -18.18 1.49 -11.20
C GLU A 259 -18.93 2.81 -10.92
N PHE A 260 -19.75 2.76 -9.89
CA PHE A 260 -20.34 3.92 -9.23
C PHE A 260 -19.73 4.07 -7.83
N ALA A 261 -19.29 5.26 -7.49
CA ALA A 261 -18.78 5.58 -6.17
C ALA A 261 -19.43 6.87 -5.64
N ALA A 262 -19.78 6.86 -4.36
CA ALA A 262 -20.26 8.02 -3.63
C ALA A 262 -19.41 8.23 -2.38
N MET A 263 -19.10 9.48 -2.08
CA MET A 263 -18.39 9.89 -0.89
C MET A 263 -19.07 11.07 -0.23
N LEU A 264 -19.12 11.05 1.08
CA LEU A 264 -19.65 12.11 1.93
C LEU A 264 -18.64 12.44 3.02
N GLU A 265 -18.47 13.73 3.33
CA GLU A 265 -17.57 14.20 4.39
C GLU A 265 -18.13 15.45 5.06
N GLY A 266 -17.74 15.71 6.29
CA GLY A 266 -18.16 16.91 6.99
C GLY A 266 -17.86 16.88 8.49
N PRO A 267 -18.29 17.93 9.23
CA PRO A 267 -18.21 17.95 10.68
C PRO A 267 -19.32 17.09 11.30
N LEU A 268 -18.98 16.23 12.26
CA LEU A 268 -19.93 15.58 13.17
C LEU A 268 -20.15 16.41 14.45
N ALA A 269 -19.09 17.10 14.90
CA ALA A 269 -19.10 17.99 16.06
C ALA A 269 -17.96 19.01 15.94
N LYS A 270 -17.84 19.95 16.86
CA LYS A 270 -16.87 21.04 16.84
C LYS A 270 -15.42 20.59 16.56
N ASN A 271 -14.99 19.46 17.10
CA ASN A 271 -13.62 18.94 16.94
C ASN A 271 -13.62 17.55 16.28
N THR A 272 -14.69 17.21 15.55
CA THR A 272 -14.87 15.88 14.98
C THR A 272 -15.28 15.98 13.54
N THR A 273 -14.50 15.41 12.64
CA THR A 273 -14.82 15.29 11.21
C THR A 273 -14.99 13.85 10.80
N PHE A 274 -15.70 13.61 9.73
CA PHE A 274 -15.84 12.29 9.13
C PHE A 274 -15.68 12.32 7.62
N MET A 275 -15.30 11.20 7.07
CA MET A 275 -15.40 10.84 5.67
C MET A 275 -15.97 9.43 5.59
N ALA A 276 -16.87 9.19 4.66
CA ALA A 276 -17.45 7.88 4.39
C ALA A 276 -17.65 7.72 2.89
N SER A 277 -17.36 6.54 2.35
CA SER A 277 -17.63 6.21 0.96
C SER A 277 -18.16 4.81 0.80
N ALA A 278 -18.93 4.63 -0.27
CA ALA A 278 -19.37 3.34 -0.78
C ALA A 278 -19.17 3.30 -2.30
N ARG A 279 -18.69 2.16 -2.80
CA ARG A 279 -18.49 1.91 -4.22
C ARG A 279 -19.13 0.59 -4.60
N ARG A 280 -19.70 0.55 -5.79
CA ARG A 280 -20.23 -0.65 -6.42
C ARG A 280 -19.69 -0.78 -7.84
N SER A 281 -19.17 -1.95 -8.17
CA SER A 281 -18.83 -2.33 -9.53
C SER A 281 -20.06 -2.77 -10.32
N TYR A 282 -20.04 -2.52 -11.61
CA TYR A 282 -20.95 -3.13 -12.59
C TYR A 282 -20.19 -3.75 -13.78
N LEU A 283 -18.95 -4.17 -13.51
CA LEU A 283 -18.10 -4.89 -14.48
C LEU A 283 -18.78 -6.15 -15.04
N GLN A 284 -19.63 -6.80 -14.25
CA GLN A 284 -20.41 -7.95 -14.68
C GLN A 284 -21.24 -7.65 -15.96
N PHE A 285 -21.88 -6.47 -16.04
CA PHE A 285 -22.65 -6.07 -17.23
C PHE A 285 -21.74 -5.76 -18.42
N LEU A 286 -20.62 -5.09 -18.19
CA LEU A 286 -19.64 -4.81 -19.25
C LEU A 286 -19.07 -6.12 -19.80
N PHE A 287 -18.72 -7.06 -18.93
CA PHE A 287 -18.17 -8.36 -19.33
C PHE A 287 -19.20 -9.24 -20.02
N GLU A 288 -20.49 -9.11 -19.68
CA GLU A 288 -21.59 -9.74 -20.41
C GLU A 288 -21.71 -9.19 -21.84
N ILE A 289 -21.66 -7.85 -22.01
CA ILE A 289 -21.70 -7.21 -23.33
C ILE A 289 -20.49 -7.62 -24.19
N LEU A 290 -19.33 -7.79 -23.58
CA LEU A 290 -18.10 -8.22 -24.26
C LEU A 290 -18.01 -9.75 -24.44
N ASP A 291 -19.05 -10.49 -24.05
CA ASP A 291 -19.13 -11.95 -24.12
C ASP A 291 -17.93 -12.67 -23.43
N LEU A 292 -17.45 -12.13 -22.30
CA LEU A 292 -16.36 -12.72 -21.51
C LEU A 292 -16.91 -13.80 -20.57
N PRO A 293 -16.12 -14.83 -20.21
CA PRO A 293 -16.58 -15.92 -19.34
C PRO A 293 -16.71 -15.54 -17.87
N ILE A 294 -16.12 -14.43 -17.43
CA ILE A 294 -16.08 -14.00 -16.02
C ILE A 294 -17.11 -12.90 -15.75
N ARG A 295 -17.70 -12.91 -14.55
CA ARG A 295 -18.69 -11.93 -14.08
C ARG A 295 -18.32 -11.42 -12.68
N PRO A 296 -17.36 -10.49 -12.56
CA PRO A 296 -16.99 -9.90 -11.28
C PRO A 296 -18.04 -8.88 -10.82
N ASP A 297 -18.50 -9.01 -9.59
CA ASP A 297 -19.38 -8.06 -8.89
C ASP A 297 -18.81 -7.79 -7.52
N TYR A 298 -18.52 -6.52 -7.21
CA TYR A 298 -17.97 -6.16 -5.92
C TYR A 298 -18.55 -4.87 -5.36
N TYR A 299 -18.47 -4.78 -4.03
CA TYR A 299 -18.77 -3.59 -3.25
C TYR A 299 -17.61 -3.31 -2.32
N ASP A 300 -17.33 -2.04 -2.05
CA ASP A 300 -16.43 -1.65 -0.98
C ASP A 300 -16.92 -0.43 -0.21
N PHE A 301 -16.43 -0.33 1.00
CA PHE A 301 -16.77 0.68 1.98
C PHE A 301 -15.51 1.19 2.65
N GLN A 302 -15.40 2.49 2.83
CA GLN A 302 -14.31 3.11 3.57
C GLN A 302 -14.85 4.26 4.42
N TYR A 303 -14.34 4.37 5.66
CA TYR A 303 -14.64 5.53 6.49
C TYR A 303 -13.44 5.93 7.35
N LYS A 304 -13.40 7.21 7.70
CA LYS A 304 -12.51 7.78 8.72
C LYS A 304 -13.27 8.78 9.56
N ILE A 305 -13.13 8.67 10.87
CA ILE A 305 -13.62 9.67 11.84
C ILE A 305 -12.37 10.17 12.57
N ASN A 306 -12.16 11.48 12.54
CA ASN A 306 -11.08 12.15 13.24
C ASN A 306 -11.66 13.01 14.36
N HIS A 307 -11.17 12.84 15.58
CA HIS A 307 -11.57 13.60 16.77
C HIS A 307 -10.37 14.19 17.49
N LYS A 308 -10.29 15.51 17.53
CA LYS A 308 -9.29 16.25 18.33
C LYS A 308 -9.82 16.37 19.76
N ILE A 309 -9.29 15.58 20.70
CA ILE A 309 -9.65 15.63 22.13
C ILE A 309 -9.16 16.94 22.73
N ASP A 310 -7.89 17.27 22.43
CA ASP A 310 -7.23 18.52 22.77
C ASP A 310 -6.15 18.85 21.71
N ASN A 311 -5.39 19.94 21.88
CA ASN A 311 -4.33 20.35 20.94
C ASN A 311 -3.15 19.37 20.89
N LYS A 312 -3.07 18.39 21.78
CA LYS A 312 -2.01 17.38 21.86
C LYS A 312 -2.50 15.97 21.59
N THR A 313 -3.81 15.73 21.60
CA THR A 313 -4.38 14.39 21.56
C THR A 313 -5.42 14.27 20.45
N GLU A 314 -5.15 13.36 19.52
CA GLU A 314 -5.99 13.05 18.37
C GLU A 314 -6.39 11.58 18.39
N LEU A 315 -7.67 11.30 18.15
CA LEU A 315 -8.24 9.97 18.07
C LEU A 315 -8.82 9.76 16.67
N ASN A 316 -8.38 8.72 15.99
CA ASN A 316 -8.87 8.33 14.67
C ASN A 316 -9.57 6.98 14.75
N PHE A 317 -10.72 6.87 14.08
CA PHE A 317 -11.38 5.60 13.80
C PHE A 317 -11.39 5.40 12.29
N ILE A 318 -10.91 4.25 11.83
CA ILE A 318 -10.91 3.92 10.41
C ILE A 318 -11.60 2.57 10.17
N GLY A 319 -12.19 2.44 9.01
CA GLY A 319 -12.68 1.18 8.50
C GLY A 319 -12.58 1.12 6.99
N ILE A 320 -12.22 -0.05 6.50
CA ILE A 320 -12.21 -0.40 5.08
C ILE A 320 -12.68 -1.83 4.94
N GLY A 321 -13.44 -2.15 3.90
CA GLY A 321 -13.91 -3.50 3.66
C GLY A 321 -14.48 -3.67 2.27
N ALA A 322 -14.59 -4.93 1.84
CA ALA A 322 -15.09 -5.32 0.54
C ALA A 322 -15.97 -6.57 0.60
N ILE A 323 -16.85 -6.70 -0.37
CA ILE A 323 -17.65 -7.89 -0.66
C ILE A 323 -17.45 -8.21 -2.13
N ASP A 324 -16.98 -9.42 -2.42
CA ASP A 324 -16.52 -9.84 -3.74
C ASP A 324 -17.27 -11.11 -4.19
N ASN A 325 -17.93 -11.05 -5.35
CA ASN A 325 -18.56 -12.18 -5.97
C ASN A 325 -18.02 -12.38 -7.39
N PHE A 326 -17.47 -13.54 -7.65
CA PHE A 326 -16.95 -13.91 -8.94
C PHE A 326 -17.73 -15.10 -9.49
N LYS A 327 -18.49 -14.87 -10.56
CA LYS A 327 -19.28 -15.91 -11.24
C LYS A 327 -18.68 -16.20 -12.60
N LEU A 328 -18.96 -17.38 -13.11
CA LEU A 328 -18.54 -17.84 -14.43
C LEU A 328 -19.78 -18.13 -15.28
N GLU A 329 -19.72 -17.77 -16.55
CA GLU A 329 -20.77 -18.06 -17.53
C GLU A 329 -20.12 -18.53 -18.84
N THR A 330 -20.81 -19.38 -19.57
CA THR A 330 -20.33 -19.81 -20.89
C THR A 330 -20.61 -18.72 -21.92
N PRO A 331 -19.58 -18.15 -22.57
CA PRO A 331 -19.78 -17.18 -23.64
C PRO A 331 -20.59 -17.76 -24.81
N LYS A 332 -21.32 -16.91 -25.54
CA LYS A 332 -22.06 -17.31 -26.71
C LYS A 332 -21.14 -17.79 -27.83
N ASN A 333 -19.97 -17.12 -27.95
CA ASN A 333 -18.92 -17.49 -28.89
C ASN A 333 -17.74 -18.07 -28.09
N SER A 334 -17.94 -19.25 -27.48
CA SER A 334 -16.91 -19.89 -26.68
C SER A 334 -15.80 -20.47 -27.55
N ASP A 335 -14.55 -20.22 -27.17
CA ASP A 335 -13.36 -20.84 -27.72
C ASP A 335 -12.66 -21.69 -26.64
N ALA A 336 -11.60 -22.40 -27.01
CA ALA A 336 -10.87 -23.27 -26.10
C ALA A 336 -10.29 -22.51 -24.88
N ASN A 337 -9.95 -21.22 -25.05
CA ASN A 337 -9.45 -20.38 -23.96
C ASN A 337 -10.57 -20.00 -22.99
N ASN A 338 -11.75 -19.66 -23.49
CA ASN A 338 -12.93 -19.38 -22.69
C ASN A 338 -13.40 -20.61 -21.93
N GLU A 339 -13.40 -21.78 -22.58
CA GLU A 339 -13.72 -23.05 -21.93
C GLU A 339 -12.72 -23.38 -20.82
N TYR A 340 -11.43 -23.21 -21.08
CA TYR A 340 -10.39 -23.39 -20.09
C TYR A 340 -10.60 -22.43 -18.89
N THR A 341 -10.83 -21.13 -19.18
CA THR A 341 -11.08 -20.12 -18.12
C THR A 341 -12.28 -20.50 -17.25
N THR A 342 -13.37 -20.94 -17.88
CA THR A 342 -14.59 -21.36 -17.15
C THR A 342 -14.36 -22.58 -16.27
N ARG A 343 -13.53 -23.54 -16.69
CA ARG A 343 -13.27 -24.77 -15.94
C ARG A 343 -12.16 -24.64 -14.90
N ALA A 344 -11.14 -23.83 -15.18
CA ALA A 344 -9.95 -23.72 -14.32
C ALA A 344 -10.19 -22.85 -13.09
N ASN A 345 -10.94 -21.75 -13.24
CA ASN A 345 -11.16 -20.82 -12.14
C ASN A 345 -12.29 -21.29 -11.22
N PRO A 346 -12.19 -21.06 -9.89
CA PRO A 346 -13.30 -21.30 -8.98
C PRO A 346 -14.33 -20.16 -9.07
N LEU A 347 -15.55 -20.46 -8.64
CA LEU A 347 -16.54 -19.45 -8.24
C LEU A 347 -16.10 -18.89 -6.90
N ILE A 348 -16.01 -17.57 -6.75
CA ILE A 348 -15.49 -16.94 -5.55
C ILE A 348 -16.58 -16.15 -4.83
N ASN A 349 -16.64 -16.29 -3.52
CA ASN A 349 -17.43 -15.46 -2.62
C ASN A 349 -16.52 -15.05 -1.46
N GLN A 350 -16.07 -13.81 -1.46
CA GLN A 350 -15.16 -13.27 -0.46
C GLN A 350 -15.78 -12.05 0.20
N TRP A 351 -15.43 -11.82 1.46
CA TRP A 351 -15.63 -10.53 2.10
C TRP A 351 -14.52 -10.28 3.11
N ASN A 352 -14.20 -9.02 3.28
CA ASN A 352 -13.17 -8.63 4.22
C ASN A 352 -13.50 -7.30 4.87
N TYR A 353 -12.92 -7.07 6.03
CA TYR A 353 -12.86 -5.75 6.63
C TYR A 353 -11.62 -5.59 7.51
N THR A 354 -11.15 -4.36 7.61
CA THR A 354 -10.27 -3.88 8.66
C THR A 354 -10.95 -2.71 9.35
N VAL A 355 -11.09 -2.80 10.66
CA VAL A 355 -11.57 -1.70 11.51
C VAL A 355 -10.54 -1.44 12.59
N GLY A 356 -10.36 -0.18 12.96
CA GLY A 356 -9.42 0.15 14.01
C GLY A 356 -9.57 1.56 14.56
N ALA A 357 -8.93 1.76 15.71
CA ALA A 357 -8.81 3.04 16.36
C ALA A 357 -7.33 3.32 16.65
N SER A 358 -6.89 4.55 16.44
CA SER A 358 -5.55 5.01 16.80
C SER A 358 -5.62 6.30 17.59
N LEU A 359 -4.94 6.32 18.74
CA LEU A 359 -4.77 7.50 19.58
C LEU A 359 -3.33 7.97 19.42
N LYS A 360 -3.16 9.21 18.96
CA LYS A 360 -1.88 9.91 18.90
C LYS A 360 -1.85 10.99 19.96
N ARG A 361 -0.79 11.03 20.77
CA ARG A 361 -0.61 12.08 21.76
C ARG A 361 0.79 12.66 21.70
N LEU A 362 0.85 13.99 21.59
CA LEU A 362 2.10 14.76 21.66
C LEU A 362 2.64 14.74 23.08
N ILE A 363 3.94 14.53 23.21
CA ILE A 363 4.72 14.58 24.43
C ILE A 363 5.89 15.55 24.23
N ASN A 364 6.64 15.84 25.28
CA ASN A 364 7.86 16.64 25.12
C ASN A 364 8.82 15.91 24.17
N ASP A 365 9.31 16.64 23.17
CA ASP A 365 10.25 16.16 22.15
C ASP A 365 9.71 14.99 21.27
N GLY A 366 8.38 14.91 21.03
CA GLY A 366 7.83 13.88 20.17
C GLY A 366 6.37 13.50 20.44
N TYR A 367 6.02 12.25 20.12
CA TYR A 367 4.67 11.72 20.30
C TYR A 367 4.68 10.21 20.52
N PHE A 368 3.58 9.69 21.04
CA PHE A 368 3.30 8.25 21.00
C PHE A 368 1.97 7.97 20.28
N THR A 369 1.87 6.78 19.75
CA THR A 369 0.65 6.27 19.11
C THR A 369 0.28 4.92 19.72
N ILE A 370 -1.01 4.74 20.02
CA ILE A 370 -1.60 3.45 20.40
C ILE A 370 -2.63 3.13 19.32
N ALA A 371 -2.49 1.99 18.66
CA ALA A 371 -3.44 1.53 17.65
C ALA A 371 -4.00 0.15 18.04
N LEU A 372 -5.31 0.02 17.96
CA LEU A 372 -6.05 -1.22 18.15
C LEU A 372 -6.84 -1.50 16.88
N SER A 373 -6.72 -2.70 16.33
CA SER A 373 -7.44 -3.05 15.10
C SER A 373 -7.86 -4.51 15.04
N ARG A 374 -8.85 -4.76 14.20
CA ARG A 374 -9.29 -6.09 13.83
C ARG A 374 -9.38 -6.23 12.31
N ASN A 375 -8.75 -7.26 11.79
CA ASN A 375 -8.86 -7.68 10.40
C ASN A 375 -9.68 -8.97 10.35
N MET A 376 -10.50 -9.08 9.32
CA MET A 376 -11.27 -10.28 9.02
C MET A 376 -11.29 -10.49 7.51
N PHE A 377 -10.98 -11.70 7.08
CA PHE A 377 -11.06 -12.12 5.69
C PHE A 377 -11.74 -13.48 5.62
N TYR A 378 -12.85 -13.54 4.93
CA TYR A 378 -13.56 -14.75 4.56
C TYR A 378 -13.28 -15.08 3.09
N ASN A 379 -12.96 -16.33 2.81
CA ASN A 379 -12.74 -16.82 1.45
C ASN A 379 -13.54 -18.09 1.22
N GLY A 380 -14.59 -18.00 0.43
CA GLY A 380 -15.37 -19.10 -0.11
C GLY A 380 -15.05 -19.29 -1.59
N ALA A 381 -14.74 -20.53 -1.98
CA ALA A 381 -14.44 -20.87 -3.37
C ALA A 381 -14.98 -22.25 -3.73
N ASP A 382 -15.75 -22.33 -4.79
CA ASP A 382 -16.36 -23.56 -5.29
C ASP A 382 -15.93 -23.84 -6.74
N ARG A 383 -15.74 -25.10 -7.10
CA ARG A 383 -15.57 -25.54 -8.47
C ARG A 383 -16.36 -26.82 -8.73
N TYR A 384 -17.14 -26.81 -9.82
CA TYR A 384 -17.98 -27.90 -10.29
C TYR A 384 -17.48 -28.40 -11.65
N GLU A 385 -17.95 -29.56 -12.08
CA GLU A 385 -17.68 -30.05 -13.46
C GLU A 385 -18.12 -29.05 -14.52
N ASN A 386 -19.30 -28.48 -14.33
CA ASN A 386 -19.80 -27.35 -15.10
C ASN A 386 -19.97 -26.13 -14.20
N ASN A 387 -18.89 -25.35 -14.06
CA ASN A 387 -18.87 -24.14 -13.24
C ASN A 387 -19.91 -23.08 -13.64
N ALA A 388 -20.22 -22.96 -14.91
CA ALA A 388 -21.15 -21.95 -15.41
C ALA A 388 -22.58 -22.18 -14.90
N THR A 389 -22.98 -23.42 -14.75
CA THR A 389 -24.35 -23.79 -14.30
C THR A 389 -24.37 -24.42 -12.91
N LYS A 390 -23.19 -24.72 -12.33
CA LYS A 390 -23.03 -25.48 -11.08
C LYS A 390 -23.60 -26.90 -11.14
N GLU A 391 -23.57 -27.50 -12.33
CA GLU A 391 -24.01 -28.85 -12.57
C GLU A 391 -22.84 -29.83 -12.54
N GLY A 392 -23.19 -31.11 -12.34
CA GLY A 392 -22.22 -32.19 -12.18
C GLY A 392 -21.60 -32.21 -10.77
N ASP A 393 -20.57 -33.01 -10.61
CA ASP A 393 -19.93 -33.21 -9.30
C ASP A 393 -19.14 -31.98 -8.87
N LYS A 394 -19.20 -31.69 -7.56
CA LYS A 394 -18.35 -30.69 -6.94
C LYS A 394 -16.92 -31.20 -6.93
N LEU A 395 -16.01 -30.45 -7.50
CA LEU A 395 -14.59 -30.81 -7.62
C LEU A 395 -13.72 -30.18 -6.54
N TYR A 396 -14.12 -29.00 -6.07
CA TYR A 396 -13.38 -28.25 -5.05
C TYR A 396 -14.35 -27.39 -4.25
N GLU A 397 -14.10 -27.29 -2.97
CA GLU A 397 -14.76 -26.36 -2.05
C GLU A 397 -13.73 -25.89 -1.03
N LEU A 398 -13.73 -24.61 -0.80
CA LEU A 398 -12.99 -23.95 0.28
C LEU A 398 -13.95 -23.04 1.03
N ASP A 399 -13.96 -23.16 2.36
CA ASP A 399 -14.58 -22.21 3.28
C ASP A 399 -13.55 -21.87 4.35
N SER A 400 -13.12 -20.63 4.43
CA SER A 400 -12.04 -20.27 5.36
C SER A 400 -12.16 -18.84 5.90
N HIS A 401 -11.64 -18.66 7.12
CA HIS A 401 -11.59 -17.38 7.81
C HIS A 401 -10.18 -17.08 8.30
N GLU A 402 -9.71 -15.86 8.05
CA GLU A 402 -8.50 -15.29 8.66
C GLU A 402 -8.89 -14.11 9.54
N ILE A 403 -8.55 -14.18 10.82
CA ILE A 403 -8.89 -13.16 11.81
C ILE A 403 -7.63 -12.72 12.53
N GLU A 404 -7.39 -11.43 12.60
CA GLU A 404 -6.29 -10.85 13.36
C GLU A 404 -6.79 -9.70 14.23
N ASN A 405 -6.55 -9.78 15.53
CA ASN A 405 -6.73 -8.67 16.46
C ASN A 405 -5.34 -8.14 16.83
N LYS A 406 -5.10 -6.85 16.63
CA LYS A 406 -3.77 -6.24 16.73
C LYS A 406 -3.77 -5.08 17.71
N LEU A 407 -2.77 -5.04 18.56
CA LEU A 407 -2.41 -3.89 19.39
C LEU A 407 -1.01 -3.46 19.01
N ARG A 408 -0.82 -2.15 18.81
CA ARG A 408 0.48 -1.56 18.52
C ARG A 408 0.68 -0.31 19.38
N ILE A 409 1.87 -0.15 19.92
CA ILE A 409 2.28 1.00 20.73
C ILE A 409 3.63 1.47 20.21
N ASP A 410 3.68 2.69 19.69
CA ASP A 410 4.87 3.30 19.10
C ASP A 410 5.21 4.61 19.81
N PHE A 411 6.47 4.80 20.17
CA PHE A 411 7.03 6.05 20.67
C PHE A 411 8.00 6.62 19.63
N ASN A 412 7.85 7.89 19.31
CA ASN A 412 8.73 8.65 18.44
C ASN A 412 9.22 9.88 19.18
N ARG A 413 10.53 10.08 19.26
CA ARG A 413 11.16 11.19 19.96
C ARG A 413 12.27 11.79 19.11
N PHE A 414 12.36 13.12 19.14
CA PHE A 414 13.43 13.86 18.50
C PHE A 414 14.07 14.80 19.52
N LYS A 415 15.35 14.57 19.84
CA LYS A 415 16.06 15.34 20.85
C LYS A 415 17.53 15.47 20.53
N ASN A 416 18.07 16.70 20.57
CA ASN A 416 19.48 17.00 20.29
C ASN A 416 19.97 16.42 18.95
N GLY A 417 19.12 16.50 17.91
CA GLY A 417 19.38 15.97 16.57
C GLY A 417 19.31 14.43 16.45
N TRP A 418 18.93 13.72 17.53
CA TRP A 418 18.67 12.29 17.50
C TRP A 418 17.19 12.03 17.33
N LYS A 419 16.84 11.19 16.37
CA LYS A 419 15.50 10.61 16.21
C LYS A 419 15.50 9.20 16.78
N TYR A 420 14.60 8.94 17.73
CA TYR A 420 14.39 7.65 18.38
C TYR A 420 12.98 7.15 18.05
N SER A 421 12.87 5.91 17.59
CA SER A 421 11.58 5.23 17.46
C SER A 421 11.68 3.88 18.14
N TYR A 422 10.73 3.54 19.00
CA TYR A 422 10.68 2.24 19.65
C TYR A 422 9.24 1.86 19.98
N GLY A 423 8.97 0.57 20.01
CA GLY A 423 7.61 0.12 20.26
C GLY A 423 7.48 -1.39 20.35
N ILE A 424 6.24 -1.77 20.57
CA ILE A 424 5.80 -3.17 20.62
C ILE A 424 4.52 -3.34 19.80
N ASP A 425 4.35 -4.52 19.25
CA ASP A 425 3.09 -4.95 18.66
C ASP A 425 2.73 -6.36 19.16
N ALA A 426 1.46 -6.60 19.38
CA ALA A 426 0.90 -7.88 19.77
C ALA A 426 -0.29 -8.21 18.87
N GLN A 427 -0.36 -9.45 18.42
CA GLN A 427 -1.41 -9.91 17.53
C GLN A 427 -1.96 -11.24 18.05
N TYR A 428 -3.29 -11.39 18.05
CA TYR A 428 -3.98 -12.65 18.23
C TYR A 428 -4.59 -13.07 16.90
N VAL A 429 -4.10 -14.18 16.39
CA VAL A 429 -4.46 -14.73 15.08
C VAL A 429 -5.39 -15.92 15.25
N LYS A 430 -6.42 -16.01 14.42
CA LYS A 430 -7.21 -17.21 14.19
C LYS A 430 -7.30 -17.49 12.71
N TYR A 431 -7.14 -18.74 12.34
CA TYR A 431 -7.37 -19.24 11.00
C TYR A 431 -8.16 -20.55 11.10
N ASP A 432 -9.25 -20.65 10.37
CA ASP A 432 -9.97 -21.90 10.19
C ASP A 432 -10.27 -22.12 8.70
N ALA A 433 -10.27 -23.37 8.29
CA ALA A 433 -10.59 -23.74 6.92
C ALA A 433 -11.22 -25.15 6.86
N GLU A 434 -12.21 -25.27 5.97
CA GLU A 434 -12.75 -26.54 5.51
C GLU A 434 -12.46 -26.64 4.00
N VAL A 435 -11.82 -27.75 3.59
CA VAL A 435 -11.42 -27.97 2.21
C VAL A 435 -11.99 -29.32 1.76
N PHE A 436 -12.61 -29.31 0.59
CA PHE A 436 -12.95 -30.50 -0.16
C PHE A 436 -12.26 -30.43 -1.54
N ASN A 437 -11.62 -31.52 -1.96
CA ASN A 437 -10.97 -31.61 -3.27
C ASN A 437 -11.15 -33.00 -3.85
N THR A 438 -11.57 -33.08 -5.11
CA THR A 438 -11.55 -34.34 -5.90
C THR A 438 -10.16 -34.49 -6.50
N VAL A 439 -9.36 -35.37 -5.88
CA VAL A 439 -7.95 -35.59 -6.26
C VAL A 439 -7.87 -36.44 -7.53
N GLN A 440 -8.73 -37.45 -7.66
CA GLN A 440 -8.81 -38.36 -8.78
C GLN A 440 -10.27 -38.60 -9.14
N ARG A 441 -10.61 -38.39 -10.41
CA ARG A 441 -11.93 -38.78 -10.92
C ARG A 441 -11.97 -40.26 -11.25
N GLU A 442 -13.18 -40.79 -11.25
CA GLU A 442 -13.46 -42.11 -11.74
C GLU A 442 -12.90 -42.33 -13.16
N ILE A 443 -12.19 -43.39 -13.34
CA ILE A 443 -11.73 -43.88 -14.65
C ILE A 443 -12.45 -45.17 -14.96
N THR A 444 -13.18 -45.21 -16.05
CA THR A 444 -13.85 -46.42 -16.55
C THR A 444 -13.01 -47.11 -17.62
N ASP A 445 -13.06 -48.45 -17.65
CA ASP A 445 -12.46 -49.25 -18.73
C ASP A 445 -13.29 -49.13 -20.01
N SER A 446 -12.80 -49.78 -21.08
CA SER A 446 -13.49 -49.78 -22.39
C SER A 446 -14.84 -50.53 -22.37
N LEU A 447 -15.17 -51.21 -21.30
CA LEU A 447 -16.41 -51.93 -21.08
C LEU A 447 -17.40 -51.15 -20.20
N GLY A 448 -16.99 -49.94 -19.70
CA GLY A 448 -17.78 -49.11 -18.80
C GLY A 448 -17.69 -49.52 -17.33
N ASN A 449 -16.80 -50.44 -16.92
CA ASN A 449 -16.58 -50.75 -15.51
C ASN A 449 -15.62 -49.76 -14.87
N ILE A 450 -15.83 -49.45 -13.60
CA ILE A 450 -14.96 -48.56 -12.83
C ILE A 450 -13.59 -49.23 -12.64
N ALA A 451 -12.58 -48.73 -13.35
CA ALA A 451 -11.19 -49.18 -13.22
C ALA A 451 -10.48 -48.46 -12.03
N ILE A 452 -10.76 -47.18 -11.84
CA ILE A 452 -10.28 -46.42 -10.70
C ILE A 452 -11.47 -45.60 -10.14
N PRO A 453 -11.83 -45.77 -8.87
CA PRO A 453 -12.92 -44.97 -8.28
C PRO A 453 -12.50 -43.53 -8.02
N THR A 454 -13.47 -42.66 -7.90
CA THR A 454 -13.24 -41.26 -7.47
C THR A 454 -12.59 -41.22 -6.11
N GLN A 455 -11.48 -40.49 -5.99
CA GLN A 455 -10.79 -40.24 -4.74
C GLN A 455 -10.99 -38.76 -4.35
N THR A 456 -11.41 -38.50 -3.14
CA THR A 456 -11.65 -37.17 -2.60
C THR A 456 -10.84 -36.97 -1.33
N PHE A 457 -10.36 -35.76 -1.15
CA PHE A 457 -9.72 -35.25 0.05
C PHE A 457 -10.66 -34.31 0.78
N LYS A 458 -10.82 -34.49 2.09
CA LYS A 458 -11.54 -33.57 2.97
C LYS A 458 -10.69 -33.26 4.17
N SER A 459 -10.55 -32.00 4.49
CA SER A 459 -9.85 -31.57 5.69
C SER A 459 -10.57 -30.43 6.39
N LYS A 460 -10.40 -30.39 7.70
CA LYS A 460 -10.87 -29.30 8.55
C LYS A 460 -9.76 -28.93 9.51
N THR A 461 -9.42 -27.65 9.54
CA THR A 461 -8.40 -27.12 10.44
C THR A 461 -8.91 -25.89 11.18
N ALA A 462 -8.40 -25.72 12.39
CA ALA A 462 -8.55 -24.48 13.16
C ALA A 462 -7.28 -24.27 13.99
N ILE A 463 -6.63 -23.14 13.79
CA ILE A 463 -5.45 -22.73 14.54
C ILE A 463 -5.64 -21.35 15.12
N ASP A 464 -5.13 -21.14 16.33
CA ASP A 464 -5.05 -19.81 16.93
C ASP A 464 -3.75 -19.65 17.71
N PHE A 465 -3.17 -18.46 17.69
CA PHE A 465 -1.91 -18.17 18.36
C PHE A 465 -1.63 -16.67 18.50
N TYR A 466 -0.67 -16.35 19.37
CA TYR A 466 -0.17 -14.99 19.56
C TYR A 466 1.12 -14.76 18.77
N LYS A 467 1.26 -13.54 18.24
CA LYS A 467 2.52 -13.00 17.72
C LYS A 467 2.85 -11.74 18.52
N ILE A 468 4.10 -11.57 18.90
CA ILE A 468 4.59 -10.38 19.61
C ILE A 468 5.85 -9.91 18.94
N GLY A 469 5.92 -8.62 18.61
CA GLY A 469 7.07 -7.95 18.05
C GLY A 469 7.54 -6.81 18.95
N ALA A 470 8.84 -6.57 18.98
CA ALA A 470 9.43 -5.41 19.65
C ALA A 470 10.54 -4.83 18.76
N TYR A 471 10.65 -3.50 18.73
CA TYR A 471 11.64 -2.83 17.90
C TYR A 471 12.23 -1.59 18.59
N GLY A 472 13.42 -1.22 18.12
CA GLY A 472 14.05 0.06 18.40
C GLY A 472 14.80 0.56 17.18
N HIS A 473 14.80 1.87 16.96
CA HIS A 473 15.45 2.53 15.85
C HIS A 473 16.03 3.87 16.30
N VAL A 474 17.20 4.23 15.78
CA VAL A 474 17.86 5.50 16.07
C VAL A 474 18.50 6.07 14.80
N SER A 475 18.37 7.37 14.59
CA SER A 475 18.95 8.06 13.45
C SER A 475 19.52 9.40 13.84
N LYS A 476 20.64 9.80 13.24
CA LYS A 476 21.26 11.12 13.45
C LYS A 476 22.09 11.55 12.26
N TYR A 477 22.06 12.87 11.99
CA TYR A 477 23.02 13.54 11.12
C TYR A 477 24.28 13.90 11.86
N PHE A 478 25.43 13.69 11.21
CA PHE A 478 26.78 14.05 11.64
C PHE A 478 27.43 14.94 10.57
N LEU A 479 28.60 15.52 10.85
CA LEU A 479 29.40 16.32 9.92
C LEU A 479 28.56 17.47 9.32
N ASP A 480 27.93 18.26 10.19
CA ASP A 480 27.10 19.40 9.82
C ASP A 480 26.00 19.03 8.79
N GLY A 481 25.27 17.95 9.06
CA GLY A 481 24.16 17.49 8.22
C GLY A 481 24.55 16.68 6.98
N LYS A 482 25.84 16.47 6.73
CA LYS A 482 26.31 15.75 5.52
C LYS A 482 26.21 14.24 5.63
N PHE A 483 26.39 13.67 6.81
CA PHE A 483 26.43 12.22 6.99
C PHE A 483 25.32 11.74 7.93
N LEU A 484 24.42 10.93 7.42
CA LEU A 484 23.32 10.30 8.16
C LEU A 484 23.68 8.86 8.49
N ILE A 485 23.44 8.48 9.75
CA ILE A 485 23.42 7.09 10.20
C ILE A 485 22.01 6.80 10.71
N SER A 486 21.45 5.70 10.25
CA SER A 486 20.16 5.18 10.69
C SER A 486 20.30 3.71 11.02
N ALA A 487 20.07 3.31 12.27
CA ALA A 487 20.26 1.95 12.74
C ALA A 487 19.07 1.49 13.61
N GLY A 488 18.62 0.26 13.38
CA GLY A 488 17.52 -0.29 14.14
C GLY A 488 17.59 -1.80 14.24
N ALA A 489 16.79 -2.34 15.13
CA ALA A 489 16.60 -3.78 15.26
C ALA A 489 15.15 -4.08 15.64
N ARG A 490 14.69 -5.24 15.22
CA ARG A 490 13.37 -5.81 15.57
C ARG A 490 13.55 -7.27 15.94
N THR A 491 12.67 -7.77 16.78
CA THR A 491 12.54 -9.21 17.01
C THR A 491 11.06 -9.59 17.09
N ASP A 492 10.73 -10.75 16.55
CA ASP A 492 9.37 -11.28 16.52
C ASP A 492 9.36 -12.71 17.08
N ILE A 493 8.33 -13.01 17.86
CA ILE A 493 8.02 -14.35 18.35
C ILE A 493 6.58 -14.71 18.01
N ASN A 494 6.30 -15.99 17.87
CA ASN A 494 4.93 -16.50 17.72
C ASN A 494 4.71 -17.75 18.59
N ALA A 495 3.50 -18.04 18.99
CA ALA A 495 3.18 -19.17 19.88
C ALA A 495 2.72 -20.43 19.12
N PHE A 496 3.00 -20.55 17.83
CA PHE A 496 2.49 -21.64 16.99
C PHE A 496 3.58 -22.59 16.52
N THR A 497 4.65 -22.07 15.91
CA THR A 497 5.72 -22.92 15.34
C THR A 497 6.68 -23.41 16.41
N ASN A 498 7.36 -24.54 16.19
CA ASN A 498 8.26 -25.14 17.19
C ASN A 498 9.51 -24.30 17.52
N ASP A 499 9.89 -23.34 16.67
CA ASP A 499 11.04 -22.42 16.85
C ASP A 499 10.70 -21.16 17.71
N VAL A 500 9.62 -21.16 18.40
CA VAL A 500 8.74 -20.07 18.82
C VAL A 500 9.28 -19.12 19.89
N ASN A 501 9.90 -19.62 20.92
CA ASN A 501 10.16 -18.83 22.13
C ASN A 501 11.55 -18.18 22.16
N ASN A 502 12.29 -18.25 21.05
CA ASN A 502 13.61 -17.67 20.98
C ASN A 502 13.61 -16.39 20.14
N PRO A 503 13.66 -15.20 20.77
CA PRO A 503 13.64 -13.92 20.05
C PRO A 503 14.83 -13.71 19.11
N LEU A 504 15.91 -14.48 19.25
CA LEU A 504 17.06 -14.41 18.37
C LEU A 504 16.81 -15.09 17.01
N LYS A 505 15.79 -15.94 16.88
CA LYS A 505 15.47 -16.63 15.62
C LYS A 505 14.89 -15.72 14.54
N ALA A 506 14.23 -14.62 14.96
CA ALA A 506 13.73 -13.58 14.06
C ALA A 506 14.35 -12.21 14.39
N PHE A 507 15.57 -12.18 14.89
CA PHE A 507 16.29 -10.94 15.15
C PHE A 507 16.67 -10.26 13.84
N SER A 508 16.17 -9.05 13.61
CA SER A 508 16.16 -8.28 12.37
C SER A 508 16.94 -6.96 12.52
N PRO A 509 18.29 -7.00 12.48
CA PRO A 509 19.10 -5.78 12.48
C PRO A 509 19.03 -5.08 11.13
N ARG A 510 19.05 -3.74 11.15
CA ARG A 510 19.01 -2.88 9.96
C ARG A 510 19.92 -1.69 10.17
N ILE A 511 20.72 -1.34 9.16
CA ILE A 511 21.56 -0.16 9.18
C ILE A 511 21.58 0.49 7.81
N SER A 512 21.52 1.82 7.78
CA SER A 512 21.57 2.62 6.57
C SER A 512 22.48 3.81 6.79
N PHE A 513 23.14 4.23 5.70
CA PHE A 513 24.01 5.38 5.65
C PHE A 513 23.61 6.25 4.47
N ALA A 514 23.72 7.56 4.63
CA ALA A 514 23.61 8.49 3.51
C ALA A 514 24.64 9.59 3.66
N TYR A 515 25.23 10.02 2.54
CA TYR A 515 26.21 11.09 2.48
C TYR A 515 25.82 12.10 1.42
N ASN A 516 25.61 13.34 1.84
CA ASN A 516 25.35 14.50 0.99
C ASN A 516 26.69 15.15 0.61
N PHE A 517 27.17 14.93 -0.61
CA PHE A 517 28.40 15.58 -1.11
C PHE A 517 28.20 17.10 -1.23
N ASN A 518 27.05 17.47 -1.75
CA ASN A 518 26.59 18.83 -1.92
C ASN A 518 25.04 18.81 -1.94
N PRO A 519 24.36 19.97 -2.06
CA PRO A 519 22.90 19.98 -2.15
C PRO A 519 22.29 19.18 -3.31
N GLU A 520 23.02 18.81 -4.34
CA GLU A 520 22.52 18.11 -5.53
C GLU A 520 22.74 16.60 -5.48
N TRP A 521 23.82 16.16 -4.85
CA TRP A 521 24.25 14.76 -4.85
C TRP A 521 24.19 14.13 -3.48
N ASN A 522 23.46 13.02 -3.40
CA ASN A 522 23.41 12.12 -2.26
C ASN A 522 23.77 10.71 -2.69
N VAL A 523 24.56 10.02 -1.86
CA VAL A 523 24.84 8.59 -2.01
C VAL A 523 24.41 7.90 -0.70
N SER A 524 23.78 6.74 -0.83
CA SER A 524 23.26 5.99 0.31
C SER A 524 23.51 4.50 0.15
N ALA A 525 23.63 3.81 1.27
CA ALA A 525 23.80 2.37 1.34
C ALA A 525 23.05 1.80 2.53
N SER A 526 22.54 0.59 2.41
CA SER A 526 21.89 -0.12 3.51
C SER A 526 22.15 -1.62 3.50
N VAL A 527 22.09 -2.18 4.71
CA VAL A 527 22.03 -3.61 4.93
C VAL A 527 20.96 -3.90 6.00
N GLY A 528 20.11 -4.91 5.78
CA GLY A 528 19.09 -5.28 6.75
C GLY A 528 18.66 -6.72 6.61
N SER A 529 18.30 -7.35 7.73
CA SER A 529 17.68 -8.66 7.78
C SER A 529 16.19 -8.52 8.10
N TYR A 530 15.35 -9.26 7.41
CA TYR A 530 13.90 -9.17 7.48
C TYR A 530 13.30 -10.55 7.63
N TYR A 531 12.21 -10.65 8.41
CA TYR A 531 11.56 -11.93 8.69
C TYR A 531 10.07 -11.85 8.45
N LYS A 532 9.50 -12.94 7.93
CA LYS A 532 8.07 -13.13 7.71
C LYS A 532 7.64 -14.52 8.15
N ILE A 533 6.52 -14.61 8.86
CA ILE A 533 5.89 -15.91 9.15
C ILE A 533 5.28 -16.47 7.86
N PRO A 534 5.33 -17.79 7.60
CA PRO A 534 4.60 -18.42 6.51
C PRO A 534 3.10 -18.09 6.55
N SER A 535 2.40 -18.19 5.41
CA SER A 535 0.95 -17.92 5.35
C SER A 535 0.15 -18.82 6.28
N TYR A 536 -1.02 -18.37 6.71
CA TYR A 536 -1.89 -19.16 7.60
C TYR A 536 -2.43 -20.42 6.89
N THR A 537 -2.60 -20.37 5.57
CA THR A 537 -2.92 -21.52 4.74
C THR A 537 -1.86 -22.62 4.85
N MET A 538 -0.57 -22.23 4.86
CA MET A 538 0.52 -23.20 5.08
C MET A 538 0.51 -23.73 6.51
N LEU A 539 0.46 -22.84 7.50
CA LEU A 539 0.53 -23.20 8.91
C LEU A 539 -0.63 -24.09 9.34
N GLY A 540 -1.81 -23.86 8.78
CA GLY A 540 -3.03 -24.62 9.06
C GLY A 540 -3.21 -25.88 8.25
N PHE A 541 -2.27 -26.26 7.36
CA PHE A 541 -2.41 -27.48 6.57
C PHE A 541 -2.39 -28.74 7.44
N VAL A 542 -3.39 -29.59 7.23
CA VAL A 542 -3.53 -30.89 7.89
C VAL A 542 -3.59 -32.03 6.86
N ASP A 543 -3.11 -33.22 7.25
CA ASP A 543 -3.26 -34.45 6.46
C ASP A 543 -4.70 -35.03 6.58
N GLU A 544 -4.91 -36.18 5.94
CA GLU A 544 -6.21 -36.90 5.96
C GLU A 544 -6.61 -37.34 7.38
N GLU A 545 -5.65 -37.57 8.26
CA GLU A 545 -5.86 -37.91 9.67
C GLU A 545 -6.09 -36.68 10.56
N GLY A 546 -6.02 -35.46 10.01
CA GLY A 546 -6.20 -34.22 10.73
C GLY A 546 -4.97 -33.71 11.49
N ASN A 547 -3.77 -34.23 11.20
CA ASN A 547 -2.54 -33.83 11.85
C ASN A 547 -1.93 -32.61 11.16
N LEU A 548 -1.58 -31.56 11.91
CA LEU A 548 -0.86 -30.41 11.40
C LEU A 548 0.55 -30.79 10.92
N LYS A 549 0.82 -30.60 9.63
CA LYS A 549 2.08 -31.01 8.99
C LYS A 549 3.17 -29.95 9.01
N ASN A 550 2.80 -28.67 9.07
CA ASN A 550 3.70 -27.56 8.82
C ASN A 550 4.13 -26.80 10.10
N LYS A 551 4.02 -27.41 11.27
CA LYS A 551 4.44 -26.83 12.56
C LYS A 551 5.94 -26.52 12.65
N ASP A 552 6.77 -27.22 11.87
CA ASP A 552 8.23 -27.05 11.84
C ASP A 552 8.69 -25.96 10.87
N LEU A 553 7.75 -25.28 10.20
CA LEU A 553 8.09 -24.16 9.35
C LEU A 553 8.68 -23.01 10.17
N LYS A 554 9.77 -22.44 9.62
CA LYS A 554 10.51 -21.34 10.22
C LYS A 554 10.05 -20.02 9.64
N TYR A 555 10.39 -18.93 10.30
CA TYR A 555 10.32 -17.61 9.68
C TYR A 555 11.13 -17.60 8.37
N ILE A 556 10.51 -17.14 7.29
CA ILE A 556 11.22 -16.86 6.04
C ILE A 556 12.13 -15.65 6.32
N ASN A 557 13.40 -15.75 5.96
CA ASN A 557 14.37 -14.67 6.15
C ASN A 557 14.82 -14.11 4.81
N ALA A 558 14.86 -12.78 4.70
CA ALA A 558 15.49 -12.08 3.59
C ALA A 558 16.56 -11.12 4.11
N ILE A 559 17.74 -11.10 3.48
CA ILE A 559 18.79 -10.11 3.75
C ILE A 559 18.93 -9.24 2.53
N HIS A 560 18.78 -7.91 2.70
CA HIS A 560 18.90 -6.92 1.63
C HIS A 560 20.21 -6.17 1.74
N TYR A 561 20.84 -5.96 0.61
CA TYR A 561 21.96 -5.05 0.40
C TYR A 561 21.55 -4.07 -0.69
N THR A 562 21.61 -2.78 -0.41
CA THR A 562 21.21 -1.75 -1.37
C THR A 562 22.23 -0.62 -1.34
N VAL A 563 22.57 -0.11 -2.52
CA VAL A 563 23.37 1.10 -2.70
C VAL A 563 22.71 1.95 -3.76
N GLY A 564 22.66 3.26 -3.53
CA GLY A 564 22.01 4.19 -4.45
C GLY A 564 22.68 5.55 -4.49
N ALA A 565 22.47 6.23 -5.62
CA ALA A 565 22.84 7.62 -5.81
C ALA A 565 21.60 8.40 -6.25
N GLN A 566 21.43 9.60 -5.70
CA GLN A 566 20.39 10.54 -6.07
C GLN A 566 21.04 11.83 -6.55
N PHE A 567 20.54 12.34 -7.67
CA PHE A 567 20.93 13.63 -8.24
C PHE A 567 19.70 14.51 -8.43
N VAL A 568 19.69 15.67 -7.81
CA VAL A 568 18.57 16.65 -7.84
C VAL A 568 19.12 17.99 -8.31
N PRO A 569 19.32 18.21 -9.62
CA PRO A 569 19.88 19.45 -10.16
C PRO A 569 18.97 20.67 -9.97
N LYS A 570 17.66 20.44 -9.86
CA LYS A 570 16.64 21.47 -9.67
C LYS A 570 15.62 20.99 -8.63
N ARG A 571 14.85 21.91 -8.06
CA ARG A 571 13.82 21.62 -7.04
C ARG A 571 12.79 20.56 -7.48
N ASP A 572 12.53 20.48 -8.77
CA ASP A 572 11.45 19.78 -9.44
C ASP A 572 11.92 18.58 -10.27
N LEU A 573 13.24 18.36 -10.35
CA LEU A 573 13.83 17.29 -11.16
C LEU A 573 14.72 16.39 -10.29
N ARG A 574 14.44 15.09 -10.29
CA ARG A 574 15.16 14.06 -9.55
C ARG A 574 15.57 12.90 -10.45
N PHE A 575 16.80 12.48 -10.32
CA PHE A 575 17.31 11.22 -10.87
C PHE A 575 17.74 10.32 -9.72
N THR A 576 17.43 9.03 -9.79
CA THR A 576 17.98 8.01 -8.89
C THR A 576 18.52 6.84 -9.68
N LEU A 577 19.60 6.26 -9.17
CA LEU A 577 20.17 5.01 -9.65
C LEU A 577 20.45 4.16 -8.41
N GLU A 578 19.83 2.98 -8.34
CA GLU A 578 20.00 2.05 -7.22
C GLU A 578 20.38 0.65 -7.72
N ALA A 579 21.28 0.00 -6.99
CA ALA A 579 21.58 -1.42 -7.17
C ALA A 579 21.20 -2.17 -5.90
N PHE A 580 20.63 -3.35 -6.05
CA PHE A 580 20.15 -4.17 -4.93
C PHE A 580 20.54 -5.63 -5.10
N TYR A 581 20.78 -6.28 -3.97
CA TYR A 581 20.96 -7.72 -3.84
C TYR A 581 20.19 -8.21 -2.63
N LYS A 582 19.32 -9.23 -2.82
CA LYS A 582 18.56 -9.88 -1.76
C LYS A 582 18.89 -11.35 -1.73
N THR A 583 19.07 -11.92 -0.54
CA THR A 583 19.16 -13.37 -0.33
C THR A 583 18.01 -13.84 0.53
N TYR A 584 17.47 -15.00 0.21
CA TYR A 584 16.38 -15.61 0.99
C TYR A 584 16.84 -16.95 1.57
N ASN A 585 16.44 -17.19 2.82
CA ASN A 585 16.65 -18.44 3.54
C ASN A 585 15.34 -18.92 4.14
N ASN A 586 15.24 -20.21 4.43
CA ASN A 586 14.05 -20.85 4.97
C ASN A 586 12.81 -20.64 4.09
N TYR A 587 12.98 -20.46 2.78
CA TYR A 587 11.84 -20.28 1.89
C TYR A 587 11.06 -21.60 1.77
N PRO A 588 9.71 -21.58 1.82
CA PRO A 588 8.91 -22.79 1.77
C PRO A 588 9.08 -23.52 0.43
N VAL A 589 9.27 -24.83 0.50
CA VAL A 589 9.31 -25.75 -0.65
C VAL A 589 8.30 -26.86 -0.41
N SER A 590 7.41 -27.08 -1.37
CA SER A 590 6.45 -28.18 -1.33
C SER A 590 7.19 -29.52 -1.34
N LEU A 591 6.84 -30.41 -0.42
CA LEU A 591 7.37 -31.77 -0.38
C LEU A 591 6.66 -32.71 -1.37
N GLU A 592 5.49 -32.30 -1.87
CA GLU A 592 4.70 -33.05 -2.84
C GLU A 592 5.16 -32.78 -4.27
N SER A 593 5.17 -31.50 -4.66
CA SER A 593 5.57 -31.09 -6.02
C SER A 593 7.08 -30.87 -6.16
N GLY A 594 7.81 -30.71 -5.07
CA GLY A 594 9.23 -30.33 -5.06
C GLY A 594 9.51 -28.89 -5.48
N ILE A 595 8.46 -28.06 -5.64
CA ILE A 595 8.53 -26.70 -6.17
C ILE A 595 8.64 -25.68 -5.03
N SER A 596 9.46 -24.65 -5.24
CA SER A 596 9.50 -23.49 -4.33
C SER A 596 8.17 -22.76 -4.35
N TYR A 597 7.72 -22.25 -3.20
CA TYR A 597 6.54 -21.41 -3.10
C TYR A 597 6.61 -20.15 -4.02
N ALA A 598 7.81 -19.65 -4.30
CA ALA A 598 8.03 -18.56 -5.26
C ALA A 598 7.74 -18.93 -6.73
N ASN A 599 7.53 -20.22 -7.01
CA ASN A 599 7.25 -20.76 -8.36
C ASN A 599 5.82 -21.30 -8.48
N ILE A 600 5.00 -21.16 -7.43
CA ILE A 600 3.58 -21.50 -7.47
C ILE A 600 2.84 -20.37 -8.17
N GLY A 601 1.93 -20.71 -9.08
CA GLY A 601 1.13 -19.74 -9.84
C GLY A 601 0.29 -18.81 -8.95
N THR A 602 -0.01 -17.63 -9.45
CA THR A 602 -0.83 -16.61 -8.79
C THR A 602 -2.16 -16.43 -9.49
N ASP A 603 -2.89 -17.52 -9.69
CA ASP A 603 -4.30 -17.44 -10.10
C ASP A 603 -5.19 -17.02 -8.88
N PHE A 604 -6.50 -17.14 -9.02
CA PHE A 604 -7.43 -16.81 -7.95
C PHE A 604 -7.65 -17.93 -6.93
N SER A 605 -7.00 -19.08 -7.10
CA SER A 605 -7.10 -20.20 -6.15
C SER A 605 -6.24 -19.95 -4.92
N ALA A 606 -6.70 -20.37 -3.75
CA ALA A 606 -5.91 -20.32 -2.52
C ALA A 606 -4.63 -21.17 -2.65
N VAL A 607 -3.52 -20.66 -2.12
CA VAL A 607 -2.21 -21.33 -2.19
C VAL A 607 -1.68 -21.63 -0.78
N GLY A 608 -0.84 -22.65 -0.67
CA GLY A 608 -0.20 -23.05 0.59
C GLY A 608 -0.83 -24.26 1.28
N SER A 609 -1.88 -24.87 0.70
CA SER A 609 -2.57 -26.04 1.27
C SER A 609 -1.87 -27.35 0.89
N GLU A 610 -0.58 -27.46 1.22
CA GLU A 610 0.28 -28.62 0.98
C GLU A 610 1.28 -28.81 2.13
N ASN A 611 2.01 -29.91 2.12
CA ASN A 611 3.11 -30.17 3.05
C ASN A 611 4.37 -29.42 2.59
N TYR A 612 4.86 -28.49 3.40
CA TYR A 612 6.02 -27.64 3.10
C TYR A 612 7.20 -27.90 4.05
N SER A 613 8.40 -27.61 3.57
CA SER A 613 9.61 -27.55 4.37
C SER A 613 10.36 -26.23 4.16
N SER A 614 10.95 -25.68 5.21
CA SER A 614 11.72 -24.43 5.20
C SER A 614 13.17 -24.63 4.75
N ILE A 615 13.38 -25.28 3.59
CA ILE A 615 14.72 -25.63 3.06
C ILE A 615 15.14 -24.78 1.86
N GLY A 616 14.19 -24.06 1.25
CA GLY A 616 14.41 -23.26 0.06
C GLY A 616 15.34 -22.09 0.32
N LYS A 617 16.06 -21.70 -0.72
CA LYS A 617 16.89 -20.53 -0.80
C LYS A 617 16.48 -19.70 -2.00
N GLY A 618 16.65 -18.39 -1.91
CA GLY A 618 16.40 -17.47 -3.01
C GLY A 618 17.49 -16.43 -3.14
N ARG A 619 17.58 -15.82 -4.32
CA ARG A 619 18.41 -14.66 -4.60
C ARG A 619 17.71 -13.76 -5.60
N VAL A 620 17.74 -12.47 -5.35
CA VAL A 620 17.24 -11.47 -6.28
C VAL A 620 18.29 -10.35 -6.37
N TYR A 621 18.59 -9.90 -7.57
CA TYR A 621 19.56 -8.84 -7.79
C TYR A 621 19.23 -8.03 -9.03
N GLY A 622 19.50 -6.73 -8.97
CA GLY A 622 19.19 -5.86 -10.08
C GLY A 622 19.67 -4.43 -9.90
N ILE A 623 19.37 -3.64 -10.93
CA ILE A 623 19.66 -2.20 -10.99
C ILE A 623 18.38 -1.51 -11.44
N GLU A 624 18.03 -0.41 -10.79
CA GLU A 624 16.92 0.45 -11.16
C GLU A 624 17.35 1.88 -11.36
N ALA A 625 16.79 2.51 -12.39
CA ALA A 625 16.95 3.92 -12.70
C ALA A 625 15.58 4.59 -12.70
N TYR A 626 15.53 5.81 -12.18
CA TYR A 626 14.29 6.58 -12.08
C TYR A 626 14.55 8.06 -12.36
N VAL A 627 13.62 8.68 -13.08
CA VAL A 627 13.58 10.11 -13.28
C VAL A 627 12.18 10.61 -13.02
N GLN A 628 12.08 11.70 -12.26
CA GLN A 628 10.83 12.38 -11.95
C GLN A 628 11.01 13.88 -12.16
N GLN A 629 10.18 14.44 -13.03
CA GLN A 629 9.98 15.87 -13.20
C GLN A 629 8.59 16.24 -12.67
N GLN A 630 8.53 17.11 -11.69
CA GLN A 630 7.26 17.67 -11.21
C GLN A 630 6.65 18.61 -12.27
N LEU A 631 5.33 18.84 -12.19
CA LEU A 631 4.63 19.65 -13.18
C LEU A 631 5.13 21.09 -13.19
N ILE A 632 5.81 21.46 -14.28
CA ILE A 632 6.20 22.84 -14.58
C ILE A 632 5.68 23.18 -15.97
N ARG A 633 4.99 24.33 -16.10
CA ARG A 633 4.48 24.83 -17.36
C ARG A 633 3.69 23.79 -18.18
N SER A 634 2.88 22.96 -17.55
CA SER A 634 2.07 21.92 -18.19
C SER A 634 2.83 20.63 -18.60
N LEU A 635 4.09 20.48 -18.24
CA LEU A 635 4.84 19.24 -18.48
C LEU A 635 5.24 18.59 -17.15
N PHE A 636 4.83 17.34 -16.95
CA PHE A 636 5.43 16.45 -15.96
C PHE A 636 5.77 15.12 -16.63
N TYR A 637 6.78 14.45 -16.13
CA TYR A 637 7.07 13.09 -16.54
C TYR A 637 7.69 12.28 -15.39
N VAL A 638 7.37 11.01 -15.42
CA VAL A 638 7.97 9.97 -14.57
C VAL A 638 8.38 8.85 -15.49
N ALA A 639 9.62 8.41 -15.37
CA ALA A 639 10.09 7.23 -16.06
C ALA A 639 10.92 6.38 -15.11
N SER A 640 10.72 5.08 -15.16
CA SER A 640 11.48 4.09 -14.40
C SER A 640 11.97 2.98 -15.33
N ALA A 641 13.11 2.39 -15.01
CA ALA A 641 13.62 1.21 -15.68
C ALA A 641 14.33 0.32 -14.66
N THR A 642 13.95 -0.94 -14.58
CA THR A 642 14.54 -1.91 -13.68
C THR A 642 14.91 -3.18 -14.42
N ILE A 643 16.15 -3.62 -14.27
CA ILE A 643 16.65 -4.90 -14.78
C ILE A 643 16.98 -5.74 -13.56
N TYR A 644 16.40 -6.93 -13.46
CA TYR A 644 16.66 -7.82 -12.33
C TYR A 644 16.51 -9.29 -12.67
N LYS A 645 17.04 -10.14 -11.80
CA LYS A 645 16.80 -11.57 -11.76
C LYS A 645 16.27 -11.99 -10.40
N SER A 646 15.29 -12.88 -10.41
CA SER A 646 14.67 -13.47 -9.22
C SER A 646 14.64 -14.98 -9.35
N GLU A 647 15.43 -15.68 -8.52
CA GLU A 647 15.62 -17.13 -8.61
C GLU A 647 15.47 -17.78 -7.24
N PHE A 648 14.73 -18.90 -7.19
CA PHE A 648 14.51 -19.68 -5.97
C PHE A 648 14.78 -21.17 -6.21
N SER A 649 15.23 -21.84 -5.16
CA SER A 649 15.51 -23.28 -5.22
C SER A 649 14.32 -24.12 -4.77
N GLY A 650 14.04 -25.20 -5.50
CA GLY A 650 13.13 -26.25 -5.09
C GLY A 650 13.83 -27.33 -4.25
N LEU A 651 13.20 -28.50 -4.16
CA LEU A 651 13.70 -29.66 -3.42
C LEU A 651 15.03 -30.19 -3.97
N ASP A 652 15.28 -30.01 -5.27
CA ASP A 652 16.53 -30.37 -5.95
C ASP A 652 17.70 -29.43 -5.62
N GLY A 653 17.48 -28.38 -4.85
CA GLY A 653 18.47 -27.38 -4.46
C GLY A 653 18.94 -26.46 -5.60
N LYS A 654 18.41 -26.61 -6.83
CA LYS A 654 18.79 -25.79 -7.98
C LYS A 654 17.99 -24.52 -8.06
N TYR A 655 18.65 -23.41 -8.34
CA TYR A 655 18.00 -22.13 -8.59
C TYR A 655 17.27 -22.14 -9.93
N LYS A 656 16.01 -21.73 -9.92
CA LYS A 656 15.13 -21.58 -11.09
C LYS A 656 14.52 -20.18 -11.05
N PRO A 657 14.22 -19.55 -12.20
CA PRO A 657 13.51 -18.28 -12.23
C PRO A 657 12.19 -18.39 -11.46
N SER A 658 11.87 -17.39 -10.63
CA SER A 658 10.60 -17.34 -9.93
C SER A 658 9.47 -16.89 -10.86
N THR A 659 8.22 -17.05 -10.43
CA THR A 659 7.04 -16.52 -11.14
C THR A 659 7.11 -14.99 -11.29
N TRP A 660 7.89 -14.31 -10.44
CA TRP A 660 8.08 -12.87 -10.44
C TRP A 660 9.36 -12.39 -11.15
N ASP A 661 10.03 -13.26 -11.92
CA ASP A 661 11.25 -12.90 -12.66
C ASP A 661 10.91 -12.31 -14.04
N TYR A 662 10.64 -11.00 -14.08
CA TYR A 662 10.31 -10.31 -15.33
C TYR A 662 11.53 -9.89 -16.16
N ASN A 663 12.75 -10.05 -15.64
CA ASN A 663 14.02 -9.59 -16.22
C ASN A 663 14.10 -8.06 -16.44
N PHE A 664 13.02 -7.44 -16.94
CA PHE A 664 12.99 -6.00 -17.25
C PHE A 664 11.58 -5.43 -16.97
N VAL A 665 11.53 -4.28 -16.28
CA VAL A 665 10.31 -3.51 -15.97
C VAL A 665 10.57 -2.05 -16.31
N PHE A 666 9.64 -1.39 -17.01
CA PHE A 666 9.73 0.03 -17.37
C PHE A 666 8.36 0.71 -17.28
#